data_7d889c6473ba032150eb0ac1f25c26dc
#
_entry.id   7d889c6473ba032150eb0ac1f25c26dc
#
_cell.length_a   1.000
_cell.length_b   1.000
_cell.length_c   1.000
_cell.angle_alpha   90.00
_cell.angle_beta   90.00
_cell.angle_gamma   90.00
#
_symmetry.space_group_name_H-M   'P 1'
#
loop_
_entity.id
_entity.type
_entity.pdbx_description
1 polymer ?
#
loop_
_entity_poly.entity_id
_entity_poly.type
_entity_poly.pdbx_seq_one_letter_code
_entity_poly.pdbx_strand_id
1 'polypeptide(L)'
;LASIEPPPTPLQQQIGRFVRNMAIVGVVFFALVWAVDFFRTGSFSGSLLSGLTLAMSILPEEIPVAFTTFLALGAWRLARQGIIAKRATTVETLGAATVICTDKTGTITENRMALAELHVKATGNVEKADAAQLSPEAFALVEMAMWASEPVPFDPMEKALHATYARIAAHDERPERRMVHEYPLSGKPPMMTHVFANDAGHRIIACKGAPERIMRQAVLSAEEKQAAMAQVEAFAQQGMRVLGVGYVKDPPETYPESQEDFAIEYLGLVAFIDPPKPNIREVFSKFEDAGINVKIITGDNAVTTAAIAKQIGFHGDRRTLDGEELLRLEEPAFSEAVRRTDIFTRMFPEAKLRIIEALKADGHVVAMTGDGVNDGPALKAAHIGVAMGKRGSELAKEAASLVLTDDDLAGMVEGVAMGRKIYDNLKKAVQYIISIHIPIILTVSLPLFLGWKFPSIFTPMHVIFLELIMGPTCSIAYESEPLEEGGMQRPPRPLDNTFLSWKEIRISLLQGLVITLGTLASYRIGVQQGFAEEGVRSLVFSTLIMANIGLTFVDRSFTRSFIAAARNRNIVLRVVVLITLLALGITLYVPPVARLFDLAPLTLGQLALAAVIGFASVAWFEVYKWVKRRARVAATAD
;
A
#
# COMPACT_ATOMS: atom_id res chain seq x y z
N LEU A 1 5.22 21.79 -16.67
CA LEU A 1 4.93 20.97 -15.46
C LEU A 1 5.55 19.54 -15.51
N ALA A 2 5.97 19.07 -16.67
CA ALA A 2 6.55 17.72 -16.84
C ALA A 2 8.02 17.60 -16.41
N SER A 3 8.69 18.68 -16.01
CA SER A 3 10.15 18.70 -15.76
C SER A 3 10.54 18.84 -14.27
N ILE A 4 9.59 18.85 -13.33
CA ILE A 4 9.91 18.90 -11.90
C ILE A 4 9.94 17.46 -11.39
N GLU A 5 11.14 16.89 -11.30
CA GLU A 5 11.34 15.64 -10.56
C GLU A 5 10.94 15.86 -9.10
N PRO A 6 10.10 14.98 -8.54
CA PRO A 6 9.75 15.10 -7.14
C PRO A 6 10.98 14.88 -6.26
N PRO A 7 11.01 15.50 -5.09
CA PRO A 7 12.13 15.33 -4.17
C PRO A 7 12.29 13.84 -3.80
N PRO A 8 13.54 13.38 -3.60
CA PRO A 8 13.80 11.99 -3.21
C PRO A 8 13.16 11.67 -1.86
N THR A 9 12.68 10.41 -1.71
CA THR A 9 12.05 9.96 -0.45
C THR A 9 13.05 10.03 0.72
N PRO A 10 12.56 10.13 1.98
CA PRO A 10 13.44 10.11 3.15
C PRO A 10 14.39 8.91 3.17
N LEU A 11 13.92 7.73 2.75
CA LEU A 11 14.76 6.53 2.64
C LEU A 11 15.85 6.68 1.56
N GLN A 12 15.51 7.20 0.39
CA GLN A 12 16.50 7.48 -0.67
C GLN A 12 17.59 8.44 -0.19
N GLN A 13 17.20 9.50 0.52
CA GLN A 13 18.15 10.46 1.08
C GLN A 13 19.08 9.82 2.12
N GLN A 14 18.55 8.95 2.99
CA GLN A 14 19.34 8.24 4.00
C GLN A 14 20.33 7.26 3.37
N ILE A 15 19.90 6.48 2.38
CA ILE A 15 20.77 5.57 1.61
C ILE A 15 21.85 6.35 0.88
N GLY A 16 21.49 7.41 0.16
CA GLY A 16 22.47 8.25 -0.55
C GLY A 16 23.51 8.89 0.38
N ARG A 17 23.09 9.33 1.57
CA ARG A 17 24.01 9.85 2.60
C ARG A 17 24.93 8.76 3.12
N PHE A 18 24.42 7.57 3.38
CA PHE A 18 25.21 6.43 3.83
C PHE A 18 26.28 6.05 2.81
N VAL A 19 25.90 5.84 1.55
CA VAL A 19 26.84 5.50 0.46
C VAL A 19 27.91 6.58 0.27
N ARG A 20 27.51 7.86 0.30
CA ARG A 20 28.47 8.98 0.22
C ARG A 20 29.48 8.96 1.38
N ASN A 21 29.04 8.69 2.60
CA ASN A 21 29.94 8.61 3.76
C ASN A 21 30.91 7.43 3.62
N MET A 22 30.44 6.28 3.13
CA MET A 22 31.30 5.12 2.85
C MET A 22 32.31 5.40 1.75
N ALA A 23 31.94 6.15 0.71
CA ALA A 23 32.85 6.56 -0.34
C ALA A 23 33.99 7.46 0.21
N ILE A 24 33.69 8.39 1.12
CA ILE A 24 34.70 9.23 1.79
C ILE A 24 35.63 8.33 2.62
N VAL A 25 35.09 7.39 3.39
CA VAL A 25 35.90 6.42 4.14
C VAL A 25 36.80 5.62 3.20
N GLY A 26 36.26 5.14 2.07
CA GLY A 26 37.00 4.42 1.04
C GLY A 26 38.19 5.19 0.49
N VAL A 27 38.04 6.48 0.18
CA VAL A 27 39.11 7.35 -0.30
C VAL A 27 40.19 7.52 0.76
N VAL A 28 39.82 7.71 2.03
CA VAL A 28 40.78 7.83 3.14
C VAL A 28 41.60 6.55 3.31
N PHE A 29 40.95 5.40 3.33
CA PHE A 29 41.63 4.12 3.46
C PHE A 29 42.47 3.77 2.22
N PHE A 30 42.01 4.11 1.02
CA PHE A 30 42.81 4.02 -0.20
C PHE A 30 44.16 4.76 -0.04
N ALA A 31 44.10 6.04 0.34
CA ALA A 31 45.28 6.85 0.51
C ALA A 31 46.22 6.28 1.59
N LEU A 32 45.63 5.78 2.70
CA LEU A 32 46.42 5.20 3.80
C LEU A 32 47.13 3.91 3.35
N VAL A 33 46.42 2.98 2.71
CA VAL A 33 47.00 1.70 2.26
C VAL A 33 48.03 1.93 1.16
N TRP A 34 47.71 2.79 0.18
CA TRP A 34 48.66 3.18 -0.86
C TRP A 34 49.94 3.73 -0.27
N ALA A 35 49.86 4.66 0.70
CA ALA A 35 51.02 5.26 1.33
C ALA A 35 51.85 4.21 2.10
N VAL A 36 51.20 3.42 2.98
CA VAL A 36 51.89 2.40 3.79
C VAL A 36 52.60 1.36 2.91
N ASP A 37 51.90 0.84 1.88
CA ASP A 37 52.47 -0.16 0.98
C ASP A 37 53.60 0.44 0.11
N PHE A 38 53.47 1.69 -0.35
CA PHE A 38 54.51 2.40 -1.10
C PHE A 38 55.77 2.59 -0.27
N PHE A 39 55.66 3.07 0.98
CA PHE A 39 56.82 3.22 1.86
C PHE A 39 57.48 1.88 2.21
N ARG A 40 56.74 0.79 2.15
CA ARG A 40 57.23 -0.55 2.46
C ARG A 40 57.91 -1.24 1.26
N THR A 41 57.31 -1.14 0.09
CA THR A 41 57.73 -1.88 -1.11
C THR A 41 58.51 -1.06 -2.11
N GLY A 42 58.39 0.28 -2.08
CA GLY A 42 58.94 1.18 -3.08
C GLY A 42 58.29 1.11 -4.46
N SER A 43 57.26 0.26 -4.63
CA SER A 43 56.59 0.05 -5.91
C SER A 43 55.33 0.90 -6.01
N PHE A 44 55.36 1.95 -6.86
CA PHE A 44 54.20 2.83 -7.06
C PHE A 44 52.98 2.07 -7.62
N SER A 45 53.18 1.26 -8.69
CA SER A 45 52.09 0.53 -9.34
C SER A 45 51.50 -0.57 -8.47
N GLY A 46 52.36 -1.32 -7.73
CA GLY A 46 51.87 -2.37 -6.81
C GLY A 46 51.08 -1.77 -5.66
N SER A 47 51.59 -0.69 -5.05
CA SER A 47 50.91 -0.03 -3.94
C SER A 47 49.59 0.64 -4.39
N LEU A 48 49.54 1.20 -5.61
CA LEU A 48 48.30 1.71 -6.19
C LEU A 48 47.24 0.61 -6.34
N LEU A 49 47.67 -0.57 -6.80
CA LEU A 49 46.77 -1.72 -6.95
C LEU A 49 46.26 -2.22 -5.60
N SER A 50 47.11 -2.30 -4.57
CA SER A 50 46.71 -2.64 -3.20
C SER A 50 45.70 -1.65 -2.63
N GLY A 51 45.93 -0.35 -2.82
CA GLY A 51 45.02 0.72 -2.42
C GLY A 51 43.66 0.63 -3.14
N LEU A 52 43.67 0.41 -4.47
CA LEU A 52 42.43 0.23 -5.27
C LEU A 52 41.65 -0.99 -4.82
N THR A 53 42.31 -2.11 -4.55
CA THR A 53 41.68 -3.34 -4.02
C THR A 53 40.89 -3.05 -2.75
N LEU A 54 41.48 -2.30 -1.83
CA LEU A 54 40.83 -1.92 -0.59
C LEU A 54 39.68 -0.91 -0.81
N ALA A 55 39.88 0.07 -1.68
CA ALA A 55 38.86 1.06 -1.99
C ALA A 55 37.59 0.40 -2.56
N MET A 56 37.74 -0.58 -3.48
CA MET A 56 36.64 -1.40 -3.99
C MET A 56 35.96 -2.17 -2.87
N SER A 57 36.71 -2.81 -1.98
CA SER A 57 36.16 -3.56 -0.86
C SER A 57 35.35 -2.72 0.15
N ILE A 58 35.51 -1.40 0.19
CA ILE A 58 34.85 -0.50 1.13
C ILE A 58 33.56 0.07 0.54
N LEU A 59 33.46 0.20 -0.79
CA LEU A 59 32.33 0.84 -1.46
C LEU A 59 31.16 -0.12 -1.60
N PRO A 60 30.06 0.05 -0.83
CA PRO A 60 28.91 -0.88 -0.88
C PRO A 60 27.99 -0.52 -2.05
N GLU A 61 28.44 -0.76 -3.28
CA GLU A 61 27.71 -0.42 -4.50
C GLU A 61 26.45 -1.26 -4.71
N GLU A 62 26.34 -2.39 -4.02
CA GLU A 62 25.15 -3.24 -4.05
C GLU A 62 23.93 -2.61 -3.36
N ILE A 63 24.12 -1.65 -2.44
CA ILE A 63 23.00 -1.02 -1.71
C ILE A 63 22.08 -0.24 -2.65
N PRO A 64 22.55 0.68 -3.52
CA PRO A 64 21.72 1.33 -4.53
C PRO A 64 21.07 0.36 -5.51
N VAL A 65 21.80 -0.68 -5.92
CA VAL A 65 21.29 -1.71 -6.83
C VAL A 65 20.17 -2.50 -6.16
N ALA A 66 20.36 -2.97 -4.93
CA ALA A 66 19.33 -3.67 -4.17
C ALA A 66 18.09 -2.78 -3.98
N PHE A 67 18.27 -1.51 -3.61
CA PHE A 67 17.17 -0.56 -3.44
C PHE A 67 16.32 -0.43 -4.70
N THR A 68 16.94 -0.17 -5.84
CA THR A 68 16.23 0.00 -7.12
C THR A 68 15.55 -1.30 -7.58
N THR A 69 16.23 -2.43 -7.39
CA THR A 69 15.68 -3.76 -7.73
C THR A 69 14.46 -4.10 -6.87
N PHE A 70 14.51 -3.87 -5.57
CA PHE A 70 13.40 -4.14 -4.64
C PHE A 70 12.18 -3.33 -4.99
N LEU A 71 12.37 -2.04 -5.28
CA LEU A 71 11.26 -1.16 -5.67
C LEU A 71 10.67 -1.56 -7.02
N ALA A 72 11.51 -1.88 -8.00
CA ALA A 72 11.05 -2.29 -9.33
C ALA A 72 10.28 -3.61 -9.28
N LEU A 73 10.81 -4.62 -8.58
CA LEU A 73 10.13 -5.92 -8.41
C LEU A 73 8.86 -5.81 -7.57
N GLY A 74 8.86 -4.96 -6.54
CA GLY A 74 7.67 -4.67 -5.75
C GLY A 74 6.57 -4.02 -6.56
N ALA A 75 6.89 -2.98 -7.33
CA ALA A 75 5.94 -2.32 -8.24
C ALA A 75 5.41 -3.28 -9.32
N TRP A 76 6.27 -4.12 -9.89
CA TRP A 76 5.87 -5.14 -10.85
C TRP A 76 4.90 -6.17 -10.26
N ARG A 77 5.15 -6.65 -9.03
CA ARG A 77 4.24 -7.58 -8.34
C ARG A 77 2.89 -6.96 -8.07
N LEU A 78 2.86 -5.69 -7.60
CA LEU A 78 1.62 -4.96 -7.39
C LEU A 78 0.85 -4.74 -8.70
N ALA A 79 1.55 -4.43 -9.79
CA ALA A 79 0.92 -4.27 -11.10
C ALA A 79 0.21 -5.57 -11.56
N ARG A 80 0.79 -6.74 -11.27
CA ARG A 80 0.15 -8.04 -11.53
C ARG A 80 -1.09 -8.31 -10.67
N GLN A 81 -1.24 -7.60 -9.56
CA GLN A 81 -2.41 -7.64 -8.68
C GLN A 81 -3.40 -6.49 -8.96
N GLY A 82 -3.23 -5.78 -10.08
CA GLY A 82 -4.11 -4.68 -10.44
C GLY A 82 -3.82 -3.35 -9.74
N ILE A 83 -2.64 -3.19 -9.15
CA ILE A 83 -2.24 -1.98 -8.44
C ILE A 83 -1.08 -1.34 -9.20
N ILE A 84 -1.36 -0.27 -9.95
CA ILE A 84 -0.37 0.39 -10.79
C ILE A 84 0.27 1.54 -10.01
N ALA A 85 1.54 1.39 -9.64
CA ALA A 85 2.33 2.47 -9.08
C ALA A 85 3.05 3.21 -10.23
N LYS A 86 2.78 4.52 -10.39
CA LYS A 86 3.45 5.33 -11.42
C LYS A 86 4.94 5.54 -11.13
N ARG A 87 5.32 5.44 -9.86
CA ARG A 87 6.71 5.49 -9.39
C ARG A 87 6.94 4.34 -8.43
N ALA A 88 8.01 3.61 -8.62
CA ALA A 88 8.34 2.47 -7.76
C ALA A 88 8.52 2.88 -6.28
N THR A 89 8.98 4.10 -6.01
CA THR A 89 9.13 4.65 -4.65
C THR A 89 7.81 4.82 -3.90
N THR A 90 6.69 4.98 -4.61
CA THR A 90 5.35 5.07 -4.00
C THR A 90 5.02 3.84 -3.16
N VAL A 91 5.50 2.65 -3.59
CA VAL A 91 5.25 1.39 -2.87
C VAL A 91 5.89 1.40 -1.49
N GLU A 92 7.12 1.89 -1.39
CA GLU A 92 7.85 2.02 -0.13
C GLU A 92 7.17 3.04 0.80
N THR A 93 6.77 4.19 0.26
CA THR A 93 6.07 5.24 1.00
C THR A 93 4.73 4.74 1.53
N LEU A 94 3.99 3.92 0.75
CA LEU A 94 2.72 3.34 1.18
C LEU A 94 2.90 2.41 2.39
N GLY A 95 4.02 1.68 2.48
CA GLY A 95 4.35 0.87 3.65
C GLY A 95 4.56 1.66 4.94
N ALA A 96 4.81 2.97 4.83
CA ALA A 96 4.97 3.90 5.94
C ALA A 96 3.70 4.73 6.24
N ALA A 97 2.60 4.53 5.49
CA ALA A 97 1.37 5.30 5.68
C ALA A 97 0.85 5.18 7.12
N THR A 98 0.54 6.34 7.73
CA THR A 98 -0.01 6.45 9.09
C THR A 98 -1.48 6.82 9.07
N VAL A 99 -1.93 7.50 8.01
CA VAL A 99 -3.33 7.92 7.83
C VAL A 99 -3.75 7.64 6.39
N ILE A 100 -4.93 7.06 6.23
CA ILE A 100 -5.61 6.91 4.95
C ILE A 100 -6.86 7.77 4.98
N CYS A 101 -6.89 8.80 4.14
CA CYS A 101 -8.06 9.62 3.87
C CYS A 101 -8.81 9.01 2.69
N THR A 102 -10.05 8.61 2.91
CA THR A 102 -10.86 7.93 1.87
C THR A 102 -12.12 8.70 1.56
N ASP A 103 -12.44 8.85 0.27
CA ASP A 103 -13.78 9.29 -0.10
C ASP A 103 -14.79 8.18 0.16
N LYS A 104 -16.05 8.56 0.39
CA LYS A 104 -17.15 7.61 0.60
C LYS A 104 -17.60 6.99 -0.72
N THR A 105 -18.00 7.87 -1.65
CA THR A 105 -18.70 7.47 -2.87
C THR A 105 -17.75 6.80 -3.85
N GLY A 106 -18.11 5.61 -4.37
CA GLY A 106 -17.29 4.86 -5.30
C GLY A 106 -16.03 4.20 -4.70
N THR A 107 -15.65 4.58 -3.47
CA THR A 107 -14.51 4.01 -2.75
C THR A 107 -14.97 3.07 -1.63
N ILE A 108 -15.72 3.59 -0.66
CA ILE A 108 -16.34 2.79 0.42
C ILE A 108 -17.60 2.10 -0.09
N THR A 109 -18.38 2.80 -0.93
CA THR A 109 -19.64 2.33 -1.50
C THR A 109 -19.48 1.89 -2.94
N GLU A 110 -20.49 1.17 -3.45
CA GLU A 110 -20.53 0.68 -4.82
C GLU A 110 -20.77 1.80 -5.86
N ASN A 111 -21.11 3.02 -5.43
CA ASN A 111 -21.60 4.12 -6.28
C ASN A 111 -22.70 3.64 -7.24
N ARG A 112 -23.56 2.82 -6.71
CA ARG A 112 -24.73 2.25 -7.41
C ARG A 112 -25.95 2.45 -6.53
N MET A 113 -26.80 3.41 -6.92
CA MET A 113 -28.07 3.56 -6.22
C MET A 113 -28.92 2.31 -6.40
N ALA A 114 -29.38 1.75 -5.31
CA ALA A 114 -30.32 0.65 -5.28
C ALA A 114 -31.59 1.10 -4.57
N LEU A 115 -32.76 0.74 -5.09
CA LEU A 115 -34.01 0.89 -4.38
C LEU A 115 -34.03 -0.11 -3.22
N ALA A 116 -34.09 0.39 -1.98
CA ALA A 116 -33.95 -0.41 -0.78
C ALA A 116 -35.29 -0.67 -0.09
N GLU A 117 -36.01 0.39 0.19
CA GLU A 117 -37.28 0.31 0.95
C GLU A 117 -38.38 1.16 0.32
N LEU A 118 -39.62 0.74 0.53
CA LEU A 118 -40.84 1.35 0.05
C LEU A 118 -41.75 1.62 1.24
N HIS A 119 -42.18 2.85 1.46
CA HIS A 119 -43.26 3.12 2.41
C HIS A 119 -44.55 3.37 1.64
N VAL A 120 -45.51 2.44 1.79
CA VAL A 120 -46.75 2.44 1.06
C VAL A 120 -47.84 3.16 1.86
N LYS A 121 -48.39 4.26 1.32
CA LYS A 121 -49.40 5.08 2.01
C LYS A 121 -50.66 4.25 2.37
N ALA A 122 -51.14 3.43 1.44
CA ALA A 122 -52.42 2.70 1.59
C ALA A 122 -52.41 1.74 2.78
N THR A 123 -51.26 1.12 3.09
CA THR A 123 -51.13 0.13 4.17
C THR A 123 -50.40 0.70 5.39
N GLY A 124 -49.70 1.81 5.25
CA GLY A 124 -48.80 2.38 6.26
C GLY A 124 -47.53 1.54 6.50
N ASN A 125 -47.32 0.47 5.73
CA ASN A 125 -46.21 -0.46 5.92
C ASN A 125 -44.95 -0.02 5.15
N VAL A 126 -43.81 -0.51 5.66
CA VAL A 126 -42.52 -0.44 4.97
C VAL A 126 -42.23 -1.83 4.40
N GLU A 127 -41.98 -1.90 3.10
CA GLU A 127 -41.56 -3.13 2.40
C GLU A 127 -40.17 -2.99 1.84
N LYS A 128 -39.42 -4.09 1.86
CA LYS A 128 -38.11 -4.15 1.19
C LYS A 128 -38.30 -4.31 -0.31
N ALA A 129 -37.63 -3.46 -1.08
CA ALA A 129 -37.75 -3.48 -2.53
C ALA A 129 -37.18 -4.77 -3.18
N ASP A 130 -36.27 -5.49 -2.50
CA ASP A 130 -35.70 -6.76 -2.96
C ASP A 130 -36.52 -7.99 -2.56
N ALA A 131 -37.68 -7.83 -1.88
CA ALA A 131 -38.55 -8.91 -1.53
C ALA A 131 -38.94 -9.76 -2.77
N ALA A 132 -39.09 -11.06 -2.57
CA ALA A 132 -39.45 -11.98 -3.64
C ALA A 132 -40.82 -11.66 -4.25
N GLN A 133 -41.73 -11.11 -3.45
CA GLN A 133 -43.07 -10.67 -3.87
C GLN A 133 -43.43 -9.41 -3.11
N LEU A 134 -43.79 -8.35 -3.82
CA LEU A 134 -44.30 -7.10 -3.25
C LEU A 134 -45.81 -7.14 -3.16
N SER A 135 -46.40 -6.36 -2.24
CA SER A 135 -47.85 -6.14 -2.23
C SER A 135 -48.29 -5.42 -3.51
N PRO A 136 -49.55 -5.55 -3.92
CA PRO A 136 -50.10 -4.84 -5.09
C PRO A 136 -49.89 -3.33 -4.98
N GLU A 137 -50.03 -2.77 -3.80
CA GLU A 137 -49.86 -1.36 -3.52
C GLU A 137 -48.37 -0.91 -3.61
N ALA A 138 -47.45 -1.77 -3.15
CA ALA A 138 -46.01 -1.53 -3.30
C ALA A 138 -45.57 -1.64 -4.77
N PHE A 139 -46.14 -2.57 -5.52
CA PHE A 139 -45.92 -2.67 -6.97
C PHE A 139 -46.38 -1.38 -7.67
N ALA A 140 -47.63 -0.91 -7.39
CA ALA A 140 -48.15 0.34 -7.98
C ALA A 140 -47.26 1.55 -7.64
N LEU A 141 -46.69 1.61 -6.43
CA LEU A 141 -45.73 2.65 -6.02
C LEU A 141 -44.45 2.63 -6.88
N VAL A 142 -43.87 1.45 -7.08
CA VAL A 142 -42.66 1.28 -7.93
C VAL A 142 -42.99 1.57 -9.39
N GLU A 143 -44.12 1.13 -9.88
CA GLU A 143 -44.59 1.38 -11.25
C GLU A 143 -44.77 2.86 -11.52
N MET A 144 -45.44 3.62 -10.66
CA MET A 144 -45.61 5.06 -10.83
C MET A 144 -44.27 5.82 -10.65
N ALA A 145 -43.40 5.36 -9.76
CA ALA A 145 -42.05 5.94 -9.65
C ALA A 145 -41.23 5.72 -10.93
N MET A 146 -41.36 4.59 -11.59
CA MET A 146 -40.74 4.28 -12.89
C MET A 146 -41.36 5.15 -13.99
N TRP A 147 -42.69 5.27 -14.09
CA TRP A 147 -43.33 6.15 -15.06
C TRP A 147 -43.05 7.63 -14.86
N ALA A 148 -42.69 8.05 -13.64
CA ALA A 148 -42.19 9.40 -13.36
C ALA A 148 -40.70 9.57 -13.71
N SER A 149 -40.03 8.59 -14.35
CA SER A 149 -38.64 8.61 -14.77
C SER A 149 -38.49 8.78 -16.28
N GLU A 150 -37.32 9.19 -16.73
CA GLU A 150 -37.00 9.26 -18.15
C GLU A 150 -37.19 7.89 -18.84
N PRO A 151 -37.73 7.85 -20.09
CA PRO A 151 -37.85 6.61 -20.86
C PRO A 151 -36.51 5.86 -21.03
N VAL A 152 -35.41 6.62 -21.17
CA VAL A 152 -34.04 6.13 -21.21
C VAL A 152 -33.29 6.74 -20.01
N PRO A 153 -33.31 6.09 -18.83
CA PRO A 153 -32.81 6.68 -17.62
C PRO A 153 -31.27 6.83 -17.65
N PHE A 154 -30.79 8.02 -17.31
CA PHE A 154 -29.37 8.29 -17.11
C PHE A 154 -29.04 8.46 -15.62
N ASP A 155 -29.96 8.95 -14.81
CA ASP A 155 -29.80 9.10 -13.36
C ASP A 155 -29.74 7.73 -12.66
N PRO A 156 -28.84 7.53 -11.67
CA PRO A 156 -28.71 6.24 -10.96
C PRO A 156 -29.98 5.79 -10.21
N MET A 157 -30.78 6.72 -9.65
CA MET A 157 -32.02 6.36 -8.95
C MET A 157 -33.09 5.92 -9.95
N GLU A 158 -33.19 6.59 -11.11
CA GLU A 158 -34.09 6.18 -12.17
C GLU A 158 -33.74 4.81 -12.75
N LYS A 159 -32.44 4.55 -12.98
CA LYS A 159 -31.96 3.22 -13.37
C LYS A 159 -32.37 2.14 -12.36
N ALA A 160 -32.29 2.46 -11.06
CA ALA A 160 -32.73 1.54 -10.01
C ALA A 160 -34.24 1.28 -10.05
N LEU A 161 -35.06 2.30 -10.31
CA LEU A 161 -36.53 2.15 -10.49
C LEU A 161 -36.86 1.28 -11.69
N HIS A 162 -36.26 1.57 -12.86
CA HIS A 162 -36.46 0.76 -14.07
C HIS A 162 -36.00 -0.69 -13.90
N ALA A 163 -34.88 -0.93 -13.23
CA ALA A 163 -34.39 -2.28 -12.95
C ALA A 163 -35.33 -3.04 -11.98
N THR A 164 -35.82 -2.35 -10.94
CA THR A 164 -36.78 -2.96 -10.00
C THR A 164 -38.07 -3.29 -10.69
N TYR A 165 -38.64 -2.36 -11.45
CA TYR A 165 -39.86 -2.61 -12.24
C TYR A 165 -39.71 -3.80 -13.18
N ALA A 166 -38.64 -3.85 -13.97
CA ALA A 166 -38.36 -4.96 -14.88
C ALA A 166 -38.27 -6.33 -14.18
N ARG A 167 -37.87 -6.36 -12.91
CA ARG A 167 -37.75 -7.58 -12.10
C ARG A 167 -39.10 -8.05 -11.57
N ILE A 168 -40.03 -7.13 -11.21
CA ILE A 168 -41.26 -7.45 -10.50
C ILE A 168 -42.49 -7.44 -11.42
N ALA A 169 -42.46 -6.77 -12.56
CA ALA A 169 -43.56 -6.68 -13.49
C ALA A 169 -43.78 -8.02 -14.20
N ALA A 170 -45.01 -8.50 -14.16
CA ALA A 170 -45.42 -9.71 -14.91
C ALA A 170 -45.44 -9.45 -16.42
N HIS A 171 -45.78 -8.23 -16.83
CA HIS A 171 -45.74 -7.74 -18.20
C HIS A 171 -45.09 -6.36 -18.23
N ASP A 172 -44.17 -6.13 -19.18
CA ASP A 172 -43.49 -4.86 -19.33
C ASP A 172 -44.26 -3.93 -20.26
N GLU A 173 -45.01 -2.99 -19.71
CA GLU A 173 -45.81 -2.02 -20.48
C GLU A 173 -44.99 -0.88 -21.12
N ARG A 174 -43.71 -0.76 -20.83
CA ARG A 174 -42.87 0.36 -21.34
C ARG A 174 -42.85 0.43 -22.88
N PRO A 175 -42.77 -0.66 -23.64
CA PRO A 175 -42.80 -0.61 -25.10
C PRO A 175 -44.15 -0.18 -25.69
N GLU A 176 -45.22 -0.30 -24.92
CA GLU A 176 -46.59 -0.01 -25.36
C GLU A 176 -46.98 1.45 -25.14
N ARG A 177 -46.15 2.22 -24.44
CA ARG A 177 -46.45 3.60 -24.07
C ARG A 177 -45.29 4.53 -24.50
N ARG A 178 -45.67 5.73 -24.96
CA ARG A 178 -44.72 6.79 -25.32
C ARG A 178 -44.93 7.99 -24.42
N MET A 179 -43.86 8.68 -24.06
CA MET A 179 -43.92 9.97 -23.38
C MET A 179 -44.48 11.01 -24.34
N VAL A 180 -45.57 11.66 -23.95
CA VAL A 180 -46.24 12.67 -24.78
C VAL A 180 -46.11 14.08 -24.23
N HIS A 181 -45.78 14.21 -22.93
CA HIS A 181 -45.48 15.49 -22.32
C HIS A 181 -44.57 15.29 -21.11
N GLU A 182 -43.71 16.29 -20.86
CA GLU A 182 -42.73 16.28 -19.75
C GLU A 182 -42.79 17.64 -19.03
N TYR A 183 -42.83 17.59 -17.70
CA TYR A 183 -42.49 18.68 -16.84
C TYR A 183 -41.16 18.35 -16.16
N PRO A 184 -40.05 18.98 -16.59
CA PRO A 184 -38.72 18.62 -16.12
C PRO A 184 -38.55 18.95 -14.63
N LEU A 185 -37.51 18.35 -14.04
CA LEU A 185 -37.19 18.56 -12.63
C LEU A 185 -37.03 20.05 -12.32
N SER A 186 -37.96 20.59 -11.56
CA SER A 186 -38.01 22.03 -11.26
C SER A 186 -38.63 22.34 -9.88
N GLY A 187 -38.49 23.60 -9.46
CA GLY A 187 -39.03 24.06 -8.18
C GLY A 187 -38.10 23.94 -6.99
N LYS A 188 -38.50 24.50 -5.86
CA LYS A 188 -37.79 24.44 -4.57
C LYS A 188 -38.80 24.11 -3.46
N PRO A 189 -38.84 22.87 -2.94
CA PRO A 189 -38.07 21.67 -3.34
C PRO A 189 -38.43 21.15 -4.73
N PRO A 190 -37.54 20.37 -5.40
CA PRO A 190 -37.72 19.92 -6.77
C PRO A 190 -38.69 18.75 -6.91
N MET A 191 -39.43 18.71 -8.04
CA MET A 191 -40.22 17.58 -8.51
C MET A 191 -40.25 17.53 -10.03
N MET A 192 -40.58 16.40 -10.60
CA MET A 192 -40.80 16.20 -12.03
C MET A 192 -42.09 15.39 -12.26
N THR A 193 -42.71 15.61 -13.43
CA THR A 193 -43.96 14.92 -13.81
C THR A 193 -43.88 14.52 -15.26
N HIS A 194 -44.14 13.26 -15.56
CA HIS A 194 -44.16 12.72 -16.91
C HIS A 194 -45.56 12.24 -17.28
N VAL A 195 -45.90 12.40 -18.55
CA VAL A 195 -47.16 11.96 -19.14
C VAL A 195 -46.87 10.94 -20.23
N PHE A 196 -47.34 9.73 -20.02
CA PHE A 196 -47.28 8.66 -21.01
C PHE A 196 -48.65 8.34 -21.56
N ALA A 197 -48.71 7.97 -22.83
CA ALA A 197 -49.96 7.51 -23.47
C ALA A 197 -49.69 6.25 -24.29
N ASN A 198 -50.70 5.34 -24.34
CA ASN A 198 -50.69 4.22 -25.28
C ASN A 198 -51.49 4.57 -26.56
N ASP A 199 -51.46 3.68 -27.53
CA ASP A 199 -52.13 3.89 -28.82
C ASP A 199 -53.67 3.98 -28.70
N ALA A 200 -54.25 3.45 -27.61
CA ALA A 200 -55.69 3.57 -27.29
C ALA A 200 -56.04 4.92 -26.62
N GLY A 201 -55.07 5.79 -26.37
CA GLY A 201 -55.25 7.10 -25.76
C GLY A 201 -55.30 7.07 -24.22
N HIS A 202 -55.12 5.92 -23.57
CA HIS A 202 -55.03 5.85 -22.12
C HIS A 202 -53.73 6.52 -21.62
N ARG A 203 -53.86 7.44 -20.67
CA ARG A 203 -52.77 8.27 -20.16
C ARG A 203 -52.39 7.85 -18.75
N ILE A 204 -51.10 7.88 -18.47
CA ILE A 204 -50.50 7.81 -17.13
C ILE A 204 -49.81 9.14 -16.88
N ILE A 205 -50.17 9.81 -15.80
CA ILE A 205 -49.45 11.02 -15.32
C ILE A 205 -48.87 10.68 -13.97
N ALA A 206 -47.56 10.52 -13.93
CA ALA A 206 -46.81 10.15 -12.74
C ALA A 206 -45.79 11.22 -12.35
N CYS A 207 -45.65 11.47 -11.06
CA CYS A 207 -44.71 12.43 -10.52
C CYS A 207 -43.87 11.87 -9.40
N LYS A 208 -42.64 12.33 -9.31
CA LYS A 208 -41.73 12.06 -8.20
C LYS A 208 -40.91 13.29 -7.87
N GLY A 209 -40.44 13.37 -6.64
CA GLY A 209 -39.60 14.50 -6.20
C GLY A 209 -39.37 14.51 -4.71
N ALA A 210 -38.96 15.65 -4.19
CA ALA A 210 -38.80 15.83 -2.76
C ALA A 210 -40.11 15.50 -2.02
N PRO A 211 -40.08 14.66 -0.98
CA PRO A 211 -41.27 14.20 -0.28
C PRO A 211 -42.20 15.33 0.15
N GLU A 212 -41.65 16.37 0.73
CA GLU A 212 -42.38 17.56 1.18
C GLU A 212 -43.07 18.31 0.05
N ARG A 213 -42.54 18.25 -1.18
CA ARG A 213 -43.13 18.86 -2.36
C ARG A 213 -44.33 18.08 -2.83
N ILE A 214 -44.18 16.75 -2.99
CA ILE A 214 -45.26 15.85 -3.41
C ILE A 214 -46.41 15.91 -2.40
N MET A 215 -46.12 15.81 -1.08
CA MET A 215 -47.10 15.88 -0.01
C MET A 215 -47.81 17.23 0.09
N ARG A 216 -47.19 18.33 -0.35
CA ARG A 216 -47.84 19.64 -0.37
C ARG A 216 -48.93 19.74 -1.41
N GLN A 217 -48.72 19.17 -2.60
CA GLN A 217 -49.69 19.14 -3.69
C GLN A 217 -50.79 18.08 -3.53
N ALA A 218 -50.49 17.01 -2.77
CA ALA A 218 -51.43 15.96 -2.54
C ALA A 218 -52.47 16.32 -1.48
N VAL A 219 -53.69 15.78 -1.65
CA VAL A 219 -54.76 15.92 -0.67
C VAL A 219 -54.49 14.91 0.47
N LEU A 220 -53.84 15.37 1.52
CA LEU A 220 -53.48 14.57 2.71
C LEU A 220 -53.93 15.28 3.97
N SER A 221 -54.40 14.51 4.98
CA SER A 221 -54.64 15.03 6.31
C SER A 221 -53.36 15.45 6.99
N ALA A 222 -53.46 16.26 8.05
CA ALA A 222 -52.27 16.67 8.84
C ALA A 222 -51.57 15.47 9.48
N GLU A 223 -52.36 14.47 9.91
CA GLU A 223 -51.84 13.25 10.51
C GLU A 223 -51.08 12.38 9.50
N GLU A 224 -51.61 12.24 8.27
CA GLU A 224 -50.93 11.50 7.18
C GLU A 224 -49.64 12.18 6.77
N LYS A 225 -49.61 13.53 6.69
CA LYS A 225 -48.37 14.29 6.40
C LYS A 225 -47.35 14.09 7.48
N GLN A 226 -47.76 14.14 8.74
CA GLN A 226 -46.85 13.96 9.88
C GLN A 226 -46.26 12.54 9.91
N ALA A 227 -47.11 11.51 9.67
CA ALA A 227 -46.62 10.11 9.62
C ALA A 227 -45.64 9.89 8.46
N ALA A 228 -45.94 10.41 7.27
CA ALA A 228 -45.06 10.29 6.12
C ALA A 228 -43.72 11.03 6.34
N MET A 229 -43.74 12.23 6.95
CA MET A 229 -42.51 12.95 7.28
C MET A 229 -41.68 12.25 8.35
N ALA A 230 -42.31 11.64 9.36
CA ALA A 230 -41.58 10.82 10.32
C ALA A 230 -40.89 9.61 9.65
N GLN A 231 -41.53 9.03 8.63
CA GLN A 231 -40.90 7.94 7.85
C GLN A 231 -39.75 8.45 6.96
N VAL A 232 -39.88 9.65 6.37
CA VAL A 232 -38.76 10.31 5.65
C VAL A 232 -37.56 10.47 6.58
N GLU A 233 -37.79 10.94 7.81
CA GLU A 233 -36.72 11.10 8.79
C GLU A 233 -36.11 9.76 9.20
N ALA A 234 -36.91 8.72 9.42
CA ALA A 234 -36.44 7.37 9.74
C ALA A 234 -35.56 6.78 8.61
N PHE A 235 -35.94 6.95 7.36
CA PHE A 235 -35.12 6.55 6.21
C PHE A 235 -33.83 7.39 6.09
N ALA A 236 -33.92 8.70 6.30
CA ALA A 236 -32.75 9.57 6.28
C ALA A 236 -31.74 9.20 7.37
N GLN A 237 -32.20 8.85 8.58
CA GLN A 237 -31.35 8.36 9.68
C GLN A 237 -30.63 7.05 9.35
N GLN A 238 -31.17 6.26 8.41
CA GLN A 238 -30.54 5.06 7.86
C GLN A 238 -29.59 5.37 6.68
N GLY A 239 -29.43 6.63 6.31
CA GLY A 239 -28.56 7.05 5.22
C GLY A 239 -29.17 6.93 3.82
N MET A 240 -30.48 6.74 3.74
CA MET A 240 -31.19 6.59 2.47
C MET A 240 -31.55 7.94 1.86
N ARG A 241 -31.57 8.01 0.54
CA ARG A 241 -32.19 9.10 -0.22
C ARG A 241 -33.66 8.79 -0.46
N VAL A 242 -34.54 9.70 -0.12
CA VAL A 242 -35.97 9.47 -0.17
C VAL A 242 -36.63 10.37 -1.22
N LEU A 243 -37.47 9.77 -2.06
CA LEU A 243 -38.35 10.51 -2.96
C LEU A 243 -39.80 10.19 -2.62
N GLY A 244 -40.66 11.19 -2.70
CA GLY A 244 -42.09 11.04 -2.71
C GLY A 244 -42.58 10.69 -4.13
N VAL A 245 -43.61 9.88 -4.21
CA VAL A 245 -44.22 9.46 -5.47
C VAL A 245 -45.73 9.74 -5.42
N GLY A 246 -46.24 10.24 -6.52
CA GLY A 246 -47.65 10.44 -6.73
C GLY A 246 -48.08 10.25 -8.19
N TYR A 247 -49.36 10.28 -8.43
CA TYR A 247 -49.93 10.19 -9.76
C TYR A 247 -51.22 11.02 -9.86
N VAL A 248 -51.68 11.27 -11.07
CA VAL A 248 -52.95 11.95 -11.33
C VAL A 248 -53.97 10.88 -11.72
N LYS A 249 -55.03 10.71 -10.90
CA LYS A 249 -56.03 9.66 -11.08
C LYS A 249 -56.89 9.89 -12.32
N ASP A 250 -57.35 11.14 -12.50
CA ASP A 250 -58.20 11.56 -13.61
C ASP A 250 -57.42 12.54 -14.52
N PRO A 251 -56.70 12.01 -15.55
CA PRO A 251 -55.90 12.83 -16.44
C PRO A 251 -56.76 13.85 -17.18
N PRO A 252 -56.38 15.16 -17.12
CA PRO A 252 -57.12 16.19 -17.82
C PRO A 252 -56.99 16.08 -19.36
N GLU A 253 -57.94 16.59 -20.11
CA GLU A 253 -57.86 16.60 -21.58
C GLU A 253 -56.73 17.50 -22.08
N THR A 254 -56.51 18.63 -21.42
CA THR A 254 -55.43 19.60 -21.69
C THR A 254 -54.48 19.65 -20.51
N TYR A 255 -53.18 19.70 -20.79
CA TYR A 255 -52.16 19.77 -19.74
C TYR A 255 -51.99 21.22 -19.24
N PRO A 256 -51.94 21.44 -17.92
CA PRO A 256 -51.72 22.75 -17.36
C PRO A 256 -50.32 23.30 -17.71
N GLU A 257 -50.13 24.64 -17.64
CA GLU A 257 -48.83 25.26 -17.87
C GLU A 257 -47.80 24.87 -16.78
N SER A 258 -48.27 24.67 -15.56
CA SER A 258 -47.44 24.26 -14.44
C SER A 258 -47.81 22.89 -13.89
N GLN A 259 -46.80 22.09 -13.57
CA GLN A 259 -47.02 20.80 -12.87
C GLN A 259 -47.63 20.98 -11.46
N GLU A 260 -47.65 22.22 -10.95
CA GLU A 260 -48.26 22.56 -9.65
C GLU A 260 -49.80 22.51 -9.68
N ASP A 261 -50.38 22.63 -10.86
CA ASP A 261 -51.81 22.68 -11.05
C ASP A 261 -52.47 21.28 -11.14
N PHE A 262 -51.67 20.22 -11.10
CA PHE A 262 -52.20 18.87 -11.05
C PHE A 262 -52.72 18.49 -9.66
N ALA A 263 -53.92 17.85 -9.61
CA ALA A 263 -54.42 17.19 -8.42
C ALA A 263 -53.71 15.84 -8.23
N ILE A 264 -52.71 15.77 -7.39
CA ILE A 264 -51.88 14.61 -7.17
C ILE A 264 -52.44 13.73 -6.05
N GLU A 265 -52.59 12.43 -6.33
CA GLU A 265 -52.75 11.41 -5.29
C GLU A 265 -51.36 10.91 -4.85
N TYR A 266 -51.09 11.01 -3.56
CA TYR A 266 -49.83 10.53 -2.95
C TYR A 266 -49.86 9.01 -2.77
N LEU A 267 -48.90 8.27 -3.29
CA LEU A 267 -48.79 6.82 -3.18
C LEU A 267 -47.86 6.36 -2.06
N GLY A 268 -46.76 7.11 -1.81
CA GLY A 268 -45.79 6.72 -0.80
C GLY A 268 -44.40 7.28 -1.03
N LEU A 269 -43.45 6.63 -0.39
CA LEU A 269 -42.03 6.98 -0.48
C LEU A 269 -41.22 5.82 -1.07
N VAL A 270 -40.26 6.17 -1.90
CA VAL A 270 -39.22 5.25 -2.40
C VAL A 270 -37.87 5.67 -1.83
N ALA A 271 -37.18 4.75 -1.16
CA ALA A 271 -35.92 5.02 -0.47
C ALA A 271 -34.76 4.27 -1.13
N PHE A 272 -33.72 5.01 -1.45
CA PHE A 272 -32.54 4.51 -2.16
C PHE A 272 -31.31 4.53 -1.26
N ILE A 273 -30.46 3.53 -1.43
CA ILE A 273 -29.17 3.44 -0.76
C ILE A 273 -28.06 3.22 -1.78
N ASP A 274 -26.89 3.78 -1.50
CA ASP A 274 -25.64 3.39 -2.14
C ASP A 274 -24.94 2.40 -1.20
N PRO A 275 -25.02 1.08 -1.45
CA PRO A 275 -24.56 0.08 -0.51
C PRO A 275 -23.04 0.13 -0.33
N PRO A 276 -22.51 -0.14 0.87
CA PRO A 276 -21.10 -0.33 1.07
C PRO A 276 -20.62 -1.58 0.32
N LYS A 277 -19.36 -1.54 -0.14
CA LYS A 277 -18.72 -2.70 -0.77
C LYS A 277 -18.65 -3.87 0.23
N PRO A 278 -18.84 -5.12 -0.21
CA PRO A 278 -18.96 -6.28 0.68
C PRO A 278 -17.74 -6.52 1.59
N ASN A 279 -16.53 -6.21 1.08
CA ASN A 279 -15.27 -6.44 1.76
C ASN A 279 -14.75 -5.24 2.58
N ILE A 280 -15.41 -4.08 2.53
CA ILE A 280 -14.89 -2.84 3.08
C ILE A 280 -14.65 -2.90 4.60
N ARG A 281 -15.50 -3.62 5.31
CA ARG A 281 -15.36 -3.84 6.76
C ARG A 281 -14.04 -4.56 7.09
N GLU A 282 -13.72 -5.62 6.35
CA GLU A 282 -12.47 -6.36 6.51
C GLU A 282 -11.24 -5.50 6.15
N VAL A 283 -11.37 -4.69 5.09
CA VAL A 283 -10.31 -3.77 4.66
C VAL A 283 -9.99 -2.75 5.76
N PHE A 284 -11.01 -2.15 6.38
CA PHE A 284 -10.82 -1.19 7.48
C PHE A 284 -10.20 -1.83 8.71
N SER A 285 -10.67 -3.04 9.09
CA SER A 285 -10.05 -3.80 10.19
C SER A 285 -8.57 -4.07 9.94
N LYS A 286 -8.18 -4.42 8.70
CA LYS A 286 -6.77 -4.64 8.35
C LYS A 286 -5.92 -3.37 8.43
N PHE A 287 -6.49 -2.19 8.15
CA PHE A 287 -5.78 -0.92 8.36
C PHE A 287 -5.60 -0.63 9.84
N GLU A 288 -6.64 -0.84 10.65
CA GLU A 288 -6.57 -0.67 12.10
C GLU A 288 -5.55 -1.62 12.75
N ASP A 289 -5.56 -2.91 12.37
CA ASP A 289 -4.58 -3.90 12.79
C ASP A 289 -3.15 -3.48 12.42
N ALA A 290 -3.01 -2.83 11.27
CA ALA A 290 -1.74 -2.29 10.80
C ALA A 290 -1.35 -0.97 11.50
N GLY A 291 -2.16 -0.46 12.44
CA GLY A 291 -1.95 0.80 13.15
C GLY A 291 -2.10 2.03 12.25
N ILE A 292 -2.91 1.93 11.20
CA ILE A 292 -3.17 3.02 10.25
C ILE A 292 -4.54 3.62 10.57
N ASN A 293 -4.57 4.92 10.82
CA ASN A 293 -5.82 5.63 11.05
C ASN A 293 -6.56 5.85 9.73
N VAL A 294 -7.86 5.58 9.72
CA VAL A 294 -8.71 5.86 8.56
C VAL A 294 -9.55 7.10 8.85
N LYS A 295 -9.59 8.04 7.91
CA LYS A 295 -10.44 9.22 7.94
C LYS A 295 -11.33 9.23 6.70
N ILE A 296 -12.63 9.42 6.90
CA ILE A 296 -13.62 9.53 5.82
C ILE A 296 -13.78 11.00 5.46
N ILE A 297 -13.54 11.35 4.20
CA ILE A 297 -13.62 12.74 3.71
C ILE A 297 -14.53 12.77 2.48
N THR A 298 -15.78 13.24 2.65
CA THR A 298 -16.79 13.14 1.60
C THR A 298 -17.54 14.45 1.36
N GLY A 299 -18.03 14.64 0.13
CA GLY A 299 -18.99 15.71 -0.20
C GLY A 299 -20.41 15.46 0.31
N ASP A 300 -20.72 14.25 0.81
CA ASP A 300 -22.04 13.90 1.31
C ASP A 300 -22.35 14.53 2.69
N ASN A 301 -23.64 14.48 3.06
CA ASN A 301 -24.11 14.98 4.36
C ASN A 301 -23.72 14.05 5.52
N ALA A 302 -23.77 14.60 6.74
CA ALA A 302 -23.37 13.92 7.96
C ALA A 302 -24.21 12.67 8.27
N VAL A 303 -25.54 12.74 8.06
CA VAL A 303 -26.47 11.65 8.41
C VAL A 303 -26.17 10.39 7.57
N THR A 304 -26.08 10.57 6.26
CA THR A 304 -25.77 9.46 5.32
C THR A 304 -24.40 8.87 5.59
N THR A 305 -23.39 9.72 5.84
CA THR A 305 -22.01 9.26 6.09
C THR A 305 -21.91 8.50 7.41
N ALA A 306 -22.54 8.99 8.48
CA ALA A 306 -22.57 8.32 9.77
C ALA A 306 -23.29 6.96 9.71
N ALA A 307 -24.39 6.87 8.93
CA ALA A 307 -25.11 5.62 8.72
C ALA A 307 -24.22 4.56 8.02
N ILE A 308 -23.52 4.94 6.94
CA ILE A 308 -22.59 4.04 6.25
C ILE A 308 -21.41 3.66 7.17
N ALA A 309 -20.82 4.62 7.90
CA ALA A 309 -19.76 4.34 8.86
C ALA A 309 -20.18 3.32 9.92
N LYS A 310 -21.43 3.42 10.41
CA LYS A 310 -22.01 2.44 11.33
C LYS A 310 -22.17 1.06 10.70
N GLN A 311 -22.67 0.97 9.46
CA GLN A 311 -22.88 -0.29 8.74
C GLN A 311 -21.57 -1.05 8.51
N ILE A 312 -20.51 -0.36 8.17
CA ILE A 312 -19.19 -0.97 7.94
C ILE A 312 -18.42 -1.25 9.23
N GLY A 313 -18.97 -0.89 10.40
CA GLY A 313 -18.30 -1.08 11.69
C GLY A 313 -17.09 -0.17 11.88
N PHE A 314 -17.14 1.05 11.36
CA PHE A 314 -16.06 2.03 11.54
C PHE A 314 -15.87 2.38 13.03
N HIS A 315 -14.65 2.22 13.54
CA HIS A 315 -14.31 2.41 14.96
C HIS A 315 -13.80 3.81 15.30
N GLY A 316 -13.50 4.65 14.30
CA GLY A 316 -13.07 6.02 14.51
C GLY A 316 -14.11 6.89 15.23
N ASP A 317 -13.73 8.10 15.61
CA ASP A 317 -14.66 9.06 16.21
C ASP A 317 -15.80 9.36 15.23
N ARG A 318 -17.02 9.00 15.64
CA ARG A 318 -18.22 9.16 14.81
C ARG A 318 -18.76 10.60 14.77
N ARG A 319 -18.13 11.53 15.46
CA ARG A 319 -18.44 12.96 15.31
C ARG A 319 -18.09 13.39 13.91
N THR A 320 -19.01 14.09 13.29
CA THR A 320 -18.85 14.62 11.95
C THR A 320 -18.51 16.09 12.02
N LEU A 321 -17.63 16.56 11.15
CA LEU A 321 -17.30 17.97 10.99
C LEU A 321 -17.64 18.40 9.57
N ASP A 322 -18.42 19.48 9.47
CA ASP A 322 -18.86 20.04 8.18
C ASP A 322 -17.74 20.89 7.56
N GLY A 323 -17.67 20.89 6.22
CA GLY A 323 -16.62 21.62 5.50
C GLY A 323 -16.66 23.12 5.70
N GLU A 324 -17.85 23.72 5.78
CA GLU A 324 -17.97 25.15 6.05
C GLU A 324 -17.55 25.50 7.49
N GLU A 325 -17.92 24.68 8.45
CA GLU A 325 -17.53 24.85 9.85
C GLU A 325 -16.01 24.73 9.99
N LEU A 326 -15.42 23.72 9.37
CA LEU A 326 -13.97 23.48 9.41
C LEU A 326 -13.19 24.68 8.84
N LEU A 327 -13.61 25.23 7.70
CA LEU A 327 -12.88 26.33 7.06
C LEU A 327 -13.01 27.68 7.78
N ARG A 328 -13.97 27.84 8.70
CA ARG A 328 -14.06 29.01 9.57
C ARG A 328 -13.02 29.01 10.68
N LEU A 329 -12.38 27.86 10.93
CA LEU A 329 -11.35 27.74 11.96
C LEU A 329 -10.03 28.29 11.43
N GLU A 330 -9.35 29.06 12.27
CA GLU A 330 -7.97 29.50 12.06
C GLU A 330 -6.99 28.54 12.76
N GLU A 331 -5.71 28.58 12.38
CA GLU A 331 -4.66 27.85 13.08
C GLU A 331 -4.46 28.45 14.51
N PRO A 332 -4.26 27.61 15.57
CA PRO A 332 -4.07 26.15 15.55
C PRO A 332 -5.37 25.33 15.68
N ALA A 333 -6.55 25.97 15.81
CA ALA A 333 -7.83 25.28 16.03
C ALA A 333 -8.19 24.37 14.84
N PHE A 334 -7.85 24.78 13.61
CA PHE A 334 -8.05 23.97 12.41
C PHE A 334 -7.30 22.62 12.52
N SER A 335 -6.00 22.67 12.80
CA SER A 335 -5.17 21.45 12.93
C SER A 335 -5.65 20.55 14.04
N GLU A 336 -6.07 21.11 15.20
CA GLU A 336 -6.62 20.33 16.29
C GLU A 336 -7.95 19.66 15.91
N ALA A 337 -8.83 20.36 15.20
CA ALA A 337 -10.08 19.80 14.70
C ALA A 337 -9.82 18.64 13.72
N VAL A 338 -8.87 18.81 12.79
CA VAL A 338 -8.47 17.75 11.84
C VAL A 338 -7.89 16.52 12.56
N ARG A 339 -7.12 16.74 13.62
CA ARG A 339 -6.53 15.65 14.41
C ARG A 339 -7.59 14.80 15.10
N ARG A 340 -8.60 15.44 15.71
CA ARG A 340 -9.64 14.79 16.53
C ARG A 340 -10.80 14.21 15.73
N THR A 341 -11.00 14.63 14.49
CA THR A 341 -12.15 14.23 13.68
C THR A 341 -11.75 13.14 12.70
N ASP A 342 -12.58 12.09 12.59
CA ASP A 342 -12.35 11.01 11.63
C ASP A 342 -13.38 10.98 10.50
N ILE A 343 -14.46 11.76 10.59
CA ILE A 343 -15.50 11.87 9.56
C ILE A 343 -15.72 13.34 9.17
N PHE A 344 -15.38 13.68 7.94
CA PHE A 344 -15.53 15.01 7.36
C PHE A 344 -16.59 14.98 6.26
N THR A 345 -17.59 15.85 6.36
CA THR A 345 -18.79 15.86 5.51
C THR A 345 -18.95 17.19 4.77
N ARG A 346 -19.70 17.19 3.65
CA ARG A 346 -19.86 18.34 2.76
C ARG A 346 -18.54 19.02 2.37
N MET A 347 -17.50 18.18 2.15
CA MET A 347 -16.19 18.65 1.79
C MET A 347 -16.10 19.04 0.33
N PHE A 348 -15.63 20.22 0.06
CA PHE A 348 -15.27 20.71 -1.26
C PHE A 348 -13.73 20.65 -1.46
N PRO A 349 -13.23 20.83 -2.68
CA PRO A 349 -11.82 20.57 -3.02
C PRO A 349 -10.80 21.28 -2.13
N GLU A 350 -11.05 22.54 -1.80
CA GLU A 350 -10.16 23.34 -0.93
C GLU A 350 -10.08 22.77 0.50
N ALA A 351 -11.23 22.36 1.06
CA ALA A 351 -11.26 21.76 2.39
C ALA A 351 -10.50 20.42 2.43
N LYS A 352 -10.69 19.57 1.40
CA LYS A 352 -9.94 18.31 1.26
C LYS A 352 -8.44 18.57 1.22
N LEU A 353 -7.99 19.54 0.43
CA LEU A 353 -6.58 19.91 0.33
C LEU A 353 -6.01 20.36 1.68
N ARG A 354 -6.67 21.28 2.38
CA ARG A 354 -6.22 21.80 3.68
C ARG A 354 -6.14 20.71 4.76
N ILE A 355 -7.06 19.74 4.76
CA ILE A 355 -6.99 18.58 5.67
C ILE A 355 -5.72 17.77 5.40
N ILE A 356 -5.42 17.48 4.12
CA ILE A 356 -4.20 16.72 3.76
C ILE A 356 -2.94 17.48 4.19
N GLU A 357 -2.89 18.78 3.96
CA GLU A 357 -1.74 19.63 4.34
C GLU A 357 -1.55 19.68 5.87
N ALA A 358 -2.64 19.84 6.63
CA ALA A 358 -2.59 19.82 8.10
C ALA A 358 -2.09 18.47 8.65
N LEU A 359 -2.57 17.34 8.12
CA LEU A 359 -2.10 16.01 8.53
C LEU A 359 -0.61 15.82 8.20
N LYS A 360 -0.15 16.35 7.06
CA LYS A 360 1.29 16.31 6.69
C LYS A 360 2.13 17.17 7.62
N ALA A 361 1.66 18.37 7.95
CA ALA A 361 2.34 19.27 8.89
C ALA A 361 2.43 18.66 10.30
N ASP A 362 1.47 17.84 10.69
CA ASP A 362 1.45 17.08 11.94
C ASP A 362 2.37 15.82 11.93
N GLY A 363 3.14 15.63 10.85
CA GLY A 363 4.12 14.54 10.72
C GLY A 363 3.53 13.20 10.22
N HIS A 364 2.29 13.19 9.75
CA HIS A 364 1.68 11.98 9.19
C HIS A 364 2.14 11.67 7.76
N VAL A 365 2.29 10.39 7.45
CA VAL A 365 2.37 9.89 6.07
C VAL A 365 0.94 9.65 5.58
N VAL A 366 0.47 10.56 4.73
CA VAL A 366 -0.94 10.60 4.31
C VAL A 366 -1.12 9.94 2.95
N ALA A 367 -2.00 8.95 2.88
CA ALA A 367 -2.58 8.46 1.64
C ALA A 367 -3.98 9.06 1.45
N MET A 368 -4.31 9.49 0.23
CA MET A 368 -5.64 10.02 -0.12
C MET A 368 -6.21 9.21 -1.29
N THR A 369 -7.44 8.71 -1.14
CA THR A 369 -8.16 8.06 -2.24
C THR A 369 -9.22 8.99 -2.81
N GLY A 370 -9.44 8.96 -4.11
CA GLY A 370 -10.48 9.71 -4.78
C GLY A 370 -10.72 9.23 -6.21
N ASP A 371 -11.89 9.53 -6.77
CA ASP A 371 -12.29 9.17 -8.12
C ASP A 371 -12.66 10.38 -8.98
N GLY A 372 -12.98 11.50 -8.35
CA GLY A 372 -13.48 12.70 -9.01
C GLY A 372 -12.42 13.74 -9.37
N VAL A 373 -12.82 14.67 -10.23
CA VAL A 373 -12.04 15.87 -10.57
C VAL A 373 -11.78 16.71 -9.32
N ASN A 374 -12.74 16.74 -8.39
CA ASN A 374 -12.67 17.50 -7.15
C ASN A 374 -11.59 17.01 -6.18
N ASP A 375 -11.14 15.78 -6.33
CA ASP A 375 -10.09 15.16 -5.49
C ASP A 375 -8.68 15.46 -5.99
N GLY A 376 -8.53 15.90 -7.25
CA GLY A 376 -7.24 16.12 -7.90
C GLY A 376 -6.21 16.88 -7.07
N PRO A 377 -6.55 18.07 -6.50
CA PRO A 377 -5.64 18.83 -5.65
C PRO A 377 -5.19 18.05 -4.40
N ALA A 378 -6.10 17.38 -3.69
CA ALA A 378 -5.83 16.59 -2.50
C ALA A 378 -5.00 15.33 -2.82
N LEU A 379 -5.31 14.63 -3.94
CA LEU A 379 -4.54 13.49 -4.44
C LEU A 379 -3.08 13.87 -4.73
N LYS A 380 -2.87 15.03 -5.35
CA LYS A 380 -1.53 15.53 -5.68
C LYS A 380 -0.76 15.99 -4.45
N ALA A 381 -1.44 16.59 -3.47
CA ALA A 381 -0.83 17.08 -2.24
C ALA A 381 -0.47 15.97 -1.26
N ALA A 382 -1.19 14.84 -1.25
CA ALA A 382 -0.90 13.70 -0.40
C ALA A 382 0.48 13.09 -0.69
N HIS A 383 1.06 12.37 0.29
CA HIS A 383 2.26 11.56 0.05
C HIS A 383 1.98 10.44 -0.96
N ILE A 384 0.79 9.84 -0.87
CA ILE A 384 0.31 8.82 -1.80
C ILE A 384 -1.11 9.20 -2.24
N GLY A 385 -1.25 9.75 -3.44
CA GLY A 385 -2.55 9.88 -4.10
C GLY A 385 -2.93 8.56 -4.76
N VAL A 386 -4.16 8.08 -4.54
CA VAL A 386 -4.68 6.81 -5.03
C VAL A 386 -5.96 7.07 -5.82
N ALA A 387 -5.97 6.76 -7.10
CA ALA A 387 -7.14 6.90 -7.96
C ALA A 387 -7.78 5.54 -8.25
N MET A 388 -9.09 5.55 -8.46
CA MET A 388 -9.85 4.41 -8.95
C MET A 388 -9.58 4.21 -10.45
N GLY A 389 -9.43 2.97 -10.90
CA GLY A 389 -9.02 2.66 -12.27
C GLY A 389 -10.16 2.70 -13.27
N LYS A 390 -11.30 2.08 -12.92
CA LYS A 390 -12.48 2.02 -13.79
C LYS A 390 -13.30 3.30 -13.74
N ARG A 391 -13.53 3.84 -12.54
CA ARG A 391 -14.41 4.99 -12.28
C ARG A 391 -13.68 6.31 -12.18
N GLY A 392 -12.41 6.28 -11.82
CA GLY A 392 -11.61 7.49 -11.67
C GLY A 392 -11.56 8.31 -12.95
N SER A 393 -11.80 9.62 -12.82
CA SER A 393 -11.60 10.57 -13.92
C SER A 393 -10.13 10.56 -14.37
N GLU A 394 -9.89 10.88 -15.63
CA GLU A 394 -8.51 10.95 -16.15
C GLU A 394 -7.66 11.96 -15.36
N LEU A 395 -8.27 13.05 -14.88
CA LEU A 395 -7.60 14.04 -14.04
C LEU A 395 -7.20 13.45 -12.67
N ALA A 396 -8.09 12.68 -12.03
CA ALA A 396 -7.78 12.00 -10.78
C ALA A 396 -6.67 10.97 -10.98
N LYS A 397 -6.75 10.16 -12.04
CA LYS A 397 -5.69 9.22 -12.41
C LYS A 397 -4.37 9.94 -12.66
N GLU A 398 -4.37 11.08 -13.37
CA GLU A 398 -3.15 11.85 -13.64
C GLU A 398 -2.53 12.42 -12.36
N ALA A 399 -3.35 12.96 -11.44
CA ALA A 399 -2.90 13.52 -10.17
C ALA A 399 -2.37 12.47 -9.21
N ALA A 400 -2.90 11.24 -9.25
CA ALA A 400 -2.54 10.16 -8.35
C ALA A 400 -1.17 9.57 -8.66
N SER A 401 -0.49 9.06 -7.62
CA SER A 401 0.76 8.29 -7.72
C SER A 401 0.53 6.77 -7.81
N LEU A 402 -0.70 6.31 -7.50
CA LEU A 402 -1.11 4.92 -7.52
C LEU A 402 -2.53 4.80 -8.10
N VAL A 403 -2.79 3.74 -8.88
CA VAL A 403 -4.10 3.47 -9.48
C VAL A 403 -4.55 2.05 -9.14
N LEU A 404 -5.76 1.90 -8.57
CA LEU A 404 -6.41 0.62 -8.30
C LEU A 404 -7.29 0.23 -9.48
N THR A 405 -6.86 -0.72 -10.31
CA THR A 405 -7.52 -1.03 -11.58
C THR A 405 -8.91 -1.65 -11.45
N ASP A 406 -9.19 -2.29 -10.33
CA ASP A 406 -10.47 -2.93 -10.00
C ASP A 406 -11.41 -2.07 -9.14
N ASP A 407 -10.94 -0.87 -8.74
CA ASP A 407 -11.60 0.04 -7.80
C ASP A 407 -11.74 -0.53 -6.37
N ASP A 408 -10.99 -1.57 -6.02
CA ASP A 408 -11.06 -2.19 -4.70
C ASP A 408 -9.99 -1.64 -3.74
N LEU A 409 -10.45 -1.11 -2.61
CA LEU A 409 -9.58 -0.57 -1.55
C LEU A 409 -8.71 -1.65 -0.88
N ALA A 410 -9.07 -2.94 -1.01
CA ALA A 410 -8.25 -4.07 -0.58
C ALA A 410 -6.84 -4.03 -1.21
N GLY A 411 -6.72 -3.52 -2.43
CA GLY A 411 -5.42 -3.29 -3.07
C GLY A 411 -4.48 -2.38 -2.27
N MET A 412 -4.99 -1.44 -1.50
CA MET A 412 -4.15 -0.63 -0.61
C MET A 412 -3.57 -1.44 0.56
N VAL A 413 -4.30 -2.42 1.09
CA VAL A 413 -3.81 -3.32 2.14
C VAL A 413 -2.61 -4.11 1.61
N GLU A 414 -2.74 -4.67 0.40
CA GLU A 414 -1.66 -5.38 -0.29
C GLU A 414 -0.47 -4.47 -0.59
N GLY A 415 -0.74 -3.23 -0.99
CA GLY A 415 0.28 -2.21 -1.21
C GLY A 415 1.05 -1.86 0.07
N VAL A 416 0.36 -1.68 1.20
CA VAL A 416 0.98 -1.46 2.52
C VAL A 416 1.85 -2.66 2.92
N ALA A 417 1.33 -3.87 2.77
CA ALA A 417 2.08 -5.11 3.07
C ALA A 417 3.34 -5.22 2.21
N MET A 418 3.24 -4.92 0.91
CA MET A 418 4.37 -4.91 -0.01
C MET A 418 5.41 -3.85 0.37
N GLY A 419 4.99 -2.63 0.69
CA GLY A 419 5.90 -1.56 1.12
C GLY A 419 6.64 -1.91 2.41
N ARG A 420 5.97 -2.50 3.40
CA ARG A 420 6.58 -3.01 4.64
C ARG A 420 7.57 -4.14 4.37
N LYS A 421 7.19 -5.09 3.48
CA LYS A 421 8.07 -6.17 3.04
C LYS A 421 9.35 -5.65 2.40
N ILE A 422 9.23 -4.70 1.46
CA ILE A 422 10.38 -4.06 0.79
C ILE A 422 11.31 -3.43 1.80
N TYR A 423 10.77 -2.64 2.72
CA TYR A 423 11.57 -1.98 3.75
C TYR A 423 12.32 -2.97 4.65
N ASP A 424 11.63 -4.00 5.16
CA ASP A 424 12.23 -4.99 6.04
C ASP A 424 13.31 -5.81 5.35
N ASN A 425 13.05 -6.23 4.11
CA ASN A 425 14.00 -7.05 3.36
C ASN A 425 15.19 -6.23 2.88
N LEU A 426 14.98 -4.97 2.50
CA LEU A 426 16.06 -4.04 2.19
C LEU A 426 16.97 -3.82 3.42
N LYS A 427 16.38 -3.69 4.60
CA LYS A 427 17.11 -3.55 5.85
C LYS A 427 17.99 -4.78 6.14
N LYS A 428 17.47 -5.99 5.90
CA LYS A 428 18.25 -7.25 6.00
C LYS A 428 19.40 -7.27 5.00
N ALA A 429 19.13 -6.91 3.75
CA ALA A 429 20.16 -6.85 2.71
C ALA A 429 21.29 -5.88 3.06
N VAL A 430 20.96 -4.67 3.56
CA VAL A 430 21.99 -3.69 3.95
C VAL A 430 22.79 -4.14 5.18
N GLN A 431 22.15 -4.77 6.17
CA GLN A 431 22.86 -5.33 7.32
C GLN A 431 23.80 -6.46 6.91
N TYR A 432 23.38 -7.36 6.03
CA TYR A 432 24.24 -8.38 5.44
C TYR A 432 25.42 -7.76 4.68
N ILE A 433 25.20 -6.73 3.84
CA ILE A 433 26.26 -6.05 3.10
C ILE A 433 27.31 -5.49 4.07
N ILE A 434 26.87 -4.77 5.11
CA ILE A 434 27.79 -4.23 6.13
C ILE A 434 28.58 -5.39 6.79
N SER A 435 27.91 -6.48 7.16
CA SER A 435 28.53 -7.60 7.87
C SER A 435 29.60 -8.31 7.03
N ILE A 436 29.41 -8.44 5.72
CA ILE A 436 30.37 -9.17 4.86
C ILE A 436 31.51 -8.28 4.33
N HIS A 437 31.31 -6.96 4.21
CA HIS A 437 32.39 -6.06 3.80
C HIS A 437 33.50 -5.94 4.85
N ILE A 438 33.16 -6.02 6.14
CA ILE A 438 34.14 -5.94 7.23
C ILE A 438 35.21 -7.03 7.13
N PRO A 439 34.89 -8.33 7.01
CA PRO A 439 35.92 -9.35 6.86
C PRO A 439 36.72 -9.22 5.55
N ILE A 440 36.11 -8.73 4.46
CA ILE A 440 36.84 -8.46 3.22
C ILE A 440 37.89 -7.39 3.46
N ILE A 441 37.50 -6.22 4.01
CA ILE A 441 38.37 -5.11 4.32
C ILE A 441 39.48 -5.51 5.26
N LEU A 442 39.15 -6.19 6.36
CA LEU A 442 40.14 -6.54 7.40
C LEU A 442 41.04 -7.69 6.97
N THR A 443 40.58 -8.63 6.14
CA THR A 443 41.42 -9.70 5.59
C THR A 443 42.43 -9.16 4.56
N VAL A 444 42.07 -8.11 3.83
CA VAL A 444 43.02 -7.40 2.92
C VAL A 444 44.01 -6.55 3.70
N SER A 445 43.53 -5.80 4.70
CA SER A 445 44.37 -4.77 5.35
C SER A 445 45.21 -5.29 6.51
N LEU A 446 44.71 -6.17 7.38
CA LEU A 446 45.44 -6.59 8.58
C LEU A 446 46.77 -7.33 8.29
N PRO A 447 46.85 -8.31 7.35
CA PRO A 447 48.13 -8.93 7.00
C PRO A 447 49.16 -7.93 6.49
N LEU A 448 48.72 -6.93 5.72
CA LEU A 448 49.59 -5.87 5.21
C LEU A 448 50.12 -4.97 6.33
N PHE A 449 49.25 -4.45 7.20
CA PHE A 449 49.64 -3.53 8.29
C PHE A 449 50.50 -4.23 9.36
N LEU A 450 50.19 -5.50 9.66
CA LEU A 450 50.91 -6.27 10.67
C LEU A 450 52.17 -6.97 10.14
N GLY A 451 52.48 -6.83 8.86
CA GLY A 451 53.66 -7.40 8.24
C GLY A 451 53.70 -8.92 8.26
N TRP A 452 52.58 -9.59 8.02
CA TRP A 452 52.50 -11.04 7.99
C TRP A 452 53.27 -11.64 6.79
N LYS A 453 53.50 -12.96 6.82
CA LYS A 453 54.32 -13.68 5.82
C LYS A 453 53.82 -13.45 4.38
N PHE A 454 52.47 -13.44 4.19
CA PHE A 454 51.81 -13.19 2.92
C PHE A 454 50.91 -11.94 3.09
N PRO A 455 51.43 -10.73 2.84
CA PRO A 455 50.71 -9.48 3.13
C PRO A 455 49.54 -9.21 2.16
N SER A 456 49.67 -9.63 0.90
CA SER A 456 48.64 -9.38 -0.16
C SER A 456 47.83 -10.63 -0.42
N ILE A 457 46.98 -11.03 0.57
CA ILE A 457 46.25 -12.29 0.49
C ILE A 457 45.16 -12.26 -0.57
N PHE A 458 44.50 -11.12 -0.82
CA PHE A 458 43.51 -10.93 -1.88
C PHE A 458 43.99 -9.93 -2.92
N THR A 459 43.74 -10.25 -4.18
CA THR A 459 43.89 -9.37 -5.34
C THR A 459 42.56 -8.75 -5.72
N PRO A 460 42.52 -7.70 -6.58
CA PRO A 460 41.25 -7.16 -7.09
C PRO A 460 40.28 -8.20 -7.66
N MET A 461 40.82 -9.26 -8.29
CA MET A 461 40.03 -10.35 -8.87
C MET A 461 39.18 -11.09 -7.81
N HIS A 462 39.76 -11.31 -6.61
CA HIS A 462 39.02 -11.92 -5.51
C HIS A 462 37.89 -11.04 -5.00
N VAL A 463 38.11 -9.73 -4.90
CA VAL A 463 37.10 -8.76 -4.47
C VAL A 463 35.97 -8.71 -5.48
N ILE A 464 36.27 -8.55 -6.77
CA ILE A 464 35.26 -8.54 -7.85
C ILE A 464 34.44 -9.84 -7.83
N PHE A 465 35.07 -10.98 -7.62
CA PHE A 465 34.38 -12.26 -7.54
C PHE A 465 33.42 -12.34 -6.32
N LEU A 466 33.85 -11.84 -5.16
CA LEU A 466 32.98 -11.76 -3.98
C LEU A 466 31.78 -10.85 -4.21
N GLU A 467 31.99 -9.68 -4.82
CA GLU A 467 30.91 -8.74 -5.20
C GLU A 467 29.93 -9.38 -6.21
N LEU A 468 30.44 -10.14 -7.17
CA LEU A 468 29.61 -10.86 -8.15
C LEU A 468 28.68 -11.89 -7.46
N ILE A 469 29.11 -12.49 -6.34
CA ILE A 469 28.29 -13.41 -5.54
C ILE A 469 27.33 -12.63 -4.63
N MET A 470 27.78 -11.52 -4.04
CA MET A 470 27.00 -10.73 -3.10
C MET A 470 25.86 -10.00 -3.78
N GLY A 471 26.05 -9.45 -4.98
CA GLY A 471 25.06 -8.69 -5.71
C GLY A 471 23.72 -9.42 -5.90
N PRO A 472 23.68 -10.63 -6.47
CA PRO A 472 22.44 -11.43 -6.58
C PRO A 472 21.85 -11.83 -5.23
N THR A 473 22.69 -12.08 -4.21
CA THR A 473 22.22 -12.38 -2.86
C THR A 473 21.44 -11.19 -2.29
N CYS A 474 22.03 -9.98 -2.35
CA CYS A 474 21.42 -8.77 -1.82
C CYS A 474 20.18 -8.35 -2.59
N SER A 475 20.26 -8.34 -3.92
CA SER A 475 19.26 -7.71 -4.77
C SER A 475 18.09 -8.62 -5.11
N ILE A 476 18.25 -9.94 -5.13
CA ILE A 476 17.20 -10.87 -5.56
C ILE A 476 16.81 -11.85 -4.45
N ALA A 477 17.79 -12.47 -3.76
CA ALA A 477 17.46 -13.49 -2.77
C ALA A 477 16.76 -12.91 -1.55
N TYR A 478 17.23 -11.77 -1.00
CA TYR A 478 16.57 -11.08 0.10
C TYR A 478 15.25 -10.42 -0.32
N GLU A 479 15.14 -9.92 -1.55
CA GLU A 479 13.88 -9.37 -2.06
C GLU A 479 12.77 -10.43 -2.05
N SER A 480 13.11 -11.67 -2.38
CA SER A 480 12.17 -12.79 -2.45
C SER A 480 11.70 -13.31 -1.08
N GLU A 481 12.29 -12.86 0.03
CA GLU A 481 11.82 -13.24 1.37
C GLU A 481 10.39 -12.70 1.63
N PRO A 482 9.51 -13.47 2.29
CA PRO A 482 8.16 -13.01 2.64
C PRO A 482 8.21 -11.91 3.70
N LEU A 483 7.09 -11.21 3.87
CA LEU A 483 6.90 -10.30 4.99
C LEU A 483 7.09 -11.06 6.32
N GLU A 484 7.78 -10.46 7.28
CA GLU A 484 7.94 -11.04 8.62
C GLU A 484 6.58 -11.23 9.31
N GLU A 485 6.45 -12.26 10.15
CA GLU A 485 5.26 -12.47 10.97
C GLU A 485 4.98 -11.23 11.83
N GLY A 486 3.70 -10.84 11.90
CA GLY A 486 3.29 -9.64 12.59
C GLY A 486 3.62 -8.34 11.85
N GLY A 487 4.08 -8.41 10.59
CA GLY A 487 4.39 -7.23 9.80
C GLY A 487 3.20 -6.29 9.58
N MET A 488 1.98 -6.84 9.53
CA MET A 488 0.74 -6.07 9.42
C MET A 488 0.06 -5.78 10.78
N GLN A 489 0.59 -6.32 11.89
CA GLN A 489 0.09 -6.07 13.26
C GLN A 489 0.96 -5.08 14.05
N ARG A 490 1.89 -4.41 13.41
CA ARG A 490 2.73 -3.39 14.03
C ARG A 490 2.37 -2.01 13.48
N PRO A 491 2.50 -0.94 14.30
CA PRO A 491 2.26 0.42 13.82
C PRO A 491 3.23 0.78 12.70
N PRO A 492 2.87 1.77 11.85
CA PRO A 492 3.75 2.32 10.84
C PRO A 492 5.03 2.88 11.46
N ARG A 493 6.11 2.85 10.68
CA ARG A 493 7.37 3.44 11.12
C ARG A 493 7.26 4.97 11.15
N PRO A 494 7.81 5.66 12.16
CA PRO A 494 7.96 7.10 12.14
C PRO A 494 8.87 7.56 10.99
N LEU A 495 8.56 8.73 10.39
CA LEU A 495 9.37 9.30 9.30
C LEU A 495 10.79 9.66 9.73
N ASP A 496 10.96 10.05 11.01
CA ASP A 496 12.24 10.49 11.57
C ASP A 496 13.19 9.35 11.93
N ASN A 497 12.74 8.10 11.86
CA ASN A 497 13.60 6.97 12.17
C ASN A 497 14.72 6.84 11.14
N THR A 498 15.96 6.74 11.66
CA THR A 498 17.10 6.35 10.82
C THR A 498 16.87 4.94 10.27
N PHE A 499 17.20 4.74 9.00
CA PHE A 499 17.04 3.45 8.32
C PHE A 499 17.71 2.30 9.07
N LEU A 500 18.92 2.54 9.56
CA LEU A 500 19.65 1.63 10.44
C LEU A 500 19.88 2.29 11.82
N SER A 501 19.43 1.62 12.86
CA SER A 501 19.73 2.02 14.25
C SER A 501 21.17 1.66 14.61
N TRP A 502 21.77 2.38 15.56
CA TRP A 502 23.08 2.06 16.12
C TRP A 502 23.18 0.62 16.66
N LYS A 503 22.08 0.05 17.15
CA LYS A 503 22.04 -1.34 17.60
C LYS A 503 22.23 -2.31 16.45
N GLU A 504 21.60 -2.05 15.30
CA GLU A 504 21.71 -2.88 14.11
C GLU A 504 23.09 -2.79 13.48
N ILE A 505 23.64 -1.58 13.39
CA ILE A 505 25.02 -1.36 12.91
C ILE A 505 26.01 -2.13 13.80
N ARG A 506 25.89 -2.04 15.13
CA ARG A 506 26.77 -2.78 16.06
C ARG A 506 26.67 -4.30 15.87
N ILE A 507 25.49 -4.83 15.61
CA ILE A 507 25.31 -6.27 15.34
C ILE A 507 26.01 -6.65 14.03
N SER A 508 25.83 -5.89 12.96
CA SER A 508 26.52 -6.14 11.68
C SER A 508 28.04 -6.04 11.81
N LEU A 509 28.54 -5.03 12.55
CA LEU A 509 29.97 -4.91 12.85
C LEU A 509 30.50 -6.13 13.62
N LEU A 510 29.77 -6.60 14.62
CA LEU A 510 30.18 -7.77 15.41
C LEU A 510 30.17 -9.04 14.56
N GLN A 511 29.16 -9.25 13.71
CA GLN A 511 29.12 -10.37 12.76
C GLN A 511 30.35 -10.33 11.84
N GLY A 512 30.65 -9.18 11.24
CA GLY A 512 31.82 -9.01 10.39
C GLY A 512 33.16 -9.25 11.11
N LEU A 513 33.30 -8.78 12.35
CA LEU A 513 34.50 -9.02 13.16
C LEU A 513 34.69 -10.52 13.49
N VAL A 514 33.63 -11.24 13.84
CA VAL A 514 33.74 -12.68 14.14
C VAL A 514 34.07 -13.47 12.87
N ILE A 515 33.52 -13.09 11.72
CA ILE A 515 33.92 -13.70 10.42
C ILE A 515 35.39 -13.39 10.12
N THR A 516 35.85 -12.15 10.38
CA THR A 516 37.27 -11.78 10.24
C THR A 516 38.17 -12.67 11.09
N LEU A 517 37.81 -12.92 12.35
CA LEU A 517 38.57 -13.84 13.20
C LEU A 517 38.66 -15.25 12.61
N GLY A 518 37.56 -15.74 12.02
CA GLY A 518 37.53 -17.03 11.31
C GLY A 518 38.45 -17.04 10.09
N THR A 519 38.43 -16.02 9.24
CA THR A 519 39.30 -15.92 8.05
C THR A 519 40.77 -15.80 8.43
N LEU A 520 41.09 -15.00 9.45
CA LEU A 520 42.47 -14.86 9.95
C LEU A 520 42.99 -16.13 10.67
N ALA A 521 42.09 -16.88 11.33
CA ALA A 521 42.41 -18.22 11.87
C ALA A 521 42.79 -19.18 10.74
N SER A 522 41.99 -19.21 9.65
CA SER A 522 42.30 -20.01 8.46
C SER A 522 43.66 -19.62 7.85
N TYR A 523 43.97 -18.31 7.77
CA TYR A 523 45.29 -17.84 7.35
C TYR A 523 46.40 -18.44 8.22
N ARG A 524 46.29 -18.32 9.55
CA ARG A 524 47.29 -18.84 10.48
C ARG A 524 47.48 -20.34 10.37
N ILE A 525 46.38 -21.10 10.27
CA ILE A 525 46.41 -22.54 10.10
C ILE A 525 47.17 -22.90 8.81
N GLY A 526 46.84 -22.26 7.68
CA GLY A 526 47.53 -22.48 6.42
C GLY A 526 49.05 -22.21 6.48
N VAL A 527 49.45 -21.12 7.11
CA VAL A 527 50.89 -20.80 7.30
C VAL A 527 51.58 -21.79 8.22
N GLN A 528 50.94 -22.21 9.32
CA GLN A 528 51.50 -23.22 10.25
C GLN A 528 51.63 -24.61 9.62
N GLN A 529 50.71 -24.95 8.72
CA GLN A 529 50.79 -26.21 7.95
C GLN A 529 51.79 -26.15 6.79
N GLY A 530 52.47 -25.03 6.61
CA GLY A 530 53.52 -24.87 5.61
C GLY A 530 53.01 -24.69 4.19
N PHE A 531 51.75 -24.23 4.01
CA PHE A 531 51.22 -24.00 2.68
C PHE A 531 51.96 -22.84 1.97
N ALA A 532 52.07 -22.96 0.65
CA ALA A 532 52.48 -21.86 -0.20
C ALA A 532 51.41 -20.77 -0.18
N GLU A 533 51.75 -19.57 -0.68
CA GLU A 533 50.86 -18.40 -0.67
C GLU A 533 49.48 -18.70 -1.29
N GLU A 534 49.47 -19.39 -2.47
CA GLU A 534 48.27 -19.76 -3.18
C GLU A 534 47.37 -20.73 -2.35
N GLY A 535 48.01 -21.63 -1.59
CA GLY A 535 47.25 -22.56 -0.70
C GLY A 535 46.63 -21.84 0.50
N VAL A 536 47.37 -20.89 1.13
CA VAL A 536 46.81 -20.06 2.19
C VAL A 536 45.69 -19.19 1.66
N ARG A 537 45.87 -18.59 0.48
CA ARG A 537 44.85 -17.76 -0.21
C ARG A 537 43.59 -18.58 -0.48
N SER A 538 43.72 -19.78 -1.03
CA SER A 538 42.60 -20.70 -1.28
C SER A 538 41.83 -21.06 -0.02
N LEU A 539 42.49 -21.32 1.09
CA LEU A 539 41.88 -21.67 2.36
C LEU A 539 41.08 -20.46 2.93
N VAL A 540 41.69 -19.26 2.94
CA VAL A 540 41.07 -18.03 3.43
C VAL A 540 39.86 -17.64 2.55
N PHE A 541 40.03 -17.71 1.23
CA PHE A 541 38.99 -17.40 0.28
C PHE A 541 37.78 -18.35 0.41
N SER A 542 38.03 -19.65 0.50
CA SER A 542 36.99 -20.65 0.74
C SER A 542 36.27 -20.43 2.07
N THR A 543 37.02 -20.13 3.15
CA THR A 543 36.43 -19.82 4.46
C THR A 543 35.50 -18.63 4.40
N LEU A 544 35.91 -17.56 3.71
CA LEU A 544 35.08 -16.34 3.57
C LEU A 544 33.80 -16.62 2.76
N ILE A 545 33.88 -17.40 1.67
CA ILE A 545 32.70 -17.79 0.89
C ILE A 545 31.76 -18.67 1.73
N MET A 546 32.26 -19.62 2.51
CA MET A 546 31.43 -20.45 3.39
C MET A 546 30.78 -19.64 4.50
N ALA A 547 31.49 -18.65 5.08
CA ALA A 547 30.94 -17.72 6.04
C ALA A 547 29.83 -16.83 5.40
N ASN A 548 30.04 -16.38 4.16
CA ASN A 548 29.07 -15.60 3.41
C ASN A 548 27.78 -16.40 3.16
N ILE A 549 27.88 -17.67 2.73
CA ILE A 549 26.74 -18.57 2.59
C ILE A 549 26.03 -18.73 3.95
N GLY A 550 26.77 -18.97 5.02
CA GLY A 550 26.23 -19.10 6.37
C GLY A 550 25.51 -17.82 6.82
N LEU A 551 26.11 -16.66 6.62
CA LEU A 551 25.56 -15.35 6.96
C LEU A 551 24.26 -15.09 6.19
N THR A 552 24.22 -15.42 4.90
CA THR A 552 23.02 -15.29 4.06
C THR A 552 21.83 -16.06 4.66
N PHE A 553 22.06 -17.26 5.18
CA PHE A 553 21.00 -18.04 5.83
C PHE A 553 20.60 -17.51 7.19
N VAL A 554 21.55 -17.03 7.97
CA VAL A 554 21.32 -16.53 9.34
C VAL A 554 20.58 -15.19 9.32
N ASP A 555 20.86 -14.31 8.37
CA ASP A 555 20.27 -12.97 8.26
C ASP A 555 18.93 -12.93 7.51
N ARG A 556 18.40 -14.08 7.04
CA ARG A 556 17.05 -14.15 6.45
C ARG A 556 15.95 -13.66 7.39
N SER A 557 16.12 -13.87 8.69
CA SER A 557 15.22 -13.35 9.72
C SER A 557 15.99 -13.03 11.00
N PHE A 558 15.71 -11.86 11.57
CA PHE A 558 16.29 -11.46 12.87
C PHE A 558 15.46 -11.92 14.06
N THR A 559 14.30 -12.52 13.81
CA THR A 559 13.37 -12.98 14.85
C THR A 559 13.24 -14.50 14.90
N ARG A 560 13.29 -15.18 13.75
CA ARG A 560 13.15 -16.65 13.64
C ARG A 560 14.51 -17.32 13.62
N SER A 561 14.54 -18.59 14.07
CA SER A 561 15.73 -19.42 13.90
C SER A 561 15.95 -19.76 12.43
N PHE A 562 17.21 -20.05 12.07
CA PHE A 562 17.60 -20.57 10.77
C PHE A 562 16.71 -21.74 10.30
N ILE A 563 16.44 -22.73 11.19
CA ILE A 563 15.60 -23.90 10.87
C ILE A 563 14.16 -23.46 10.52
N ALA A 564 13.59 -22.53 11.27
CA ALA A 564 12.25 -22.02 11.01
C ALA A 564 12.20 -21.21 9.71
N ALA A 565 13.22 -20.38 9.45
CA ALA A 565 13.35 -19.63 8.21
C ALA A 565 13.59 -20.53 6.98
N ALA A 566 14.29 -21.66 7.15
CA ALA A 566 14.55 -22.63 6.09
C ALA A 566 13.28 -23.35 5.59
N ARG A 567 12.20 -23.42 6.41
CA ARG A 567 10.90 -23.96 5.98
C ARG A 567 10.24 -23.09 4.90
N ASN A 568 10.51 -21.80 4.87
CA ASN A 568 10.08 -20.93 3.79
C ASN A 568 10.90 -21.23 2.53
N ARG A 569 10.22 -21.73 1.48
CA ARG A 569 10.85 -22.15 0.22
C ARG A 569 11.29 -20.94 -0.62
N ASN A 570 12.41 -20.33 -0.27
CA ASN A 570 13.07 -19.36 -1.16
C ASN A 570 13.93 -20.14 -2.18
N ILE A 571 13.36 -20.37 -3.37
CA ILE A 571 14.03 -21.08 -4.47
C ILE A 571 15.21 -20.27 -4.99
N VAL A 572 15.05 -18.93 -5.07
CA VAL A 572 16.10 -18.03 -5.56
C VAL A 572 17.37 -18.15 -4.71
N LEU A 573 17.21 -18.14 -3.38
CA LEU A 573 18.34 -18.30 -2.47
C LEU A 573 19.07 -19.63 -2.70
N ARG A 574 18.34 -20.74 -2.90
CA ARG A 574 18.98 -22.05 -3.16
C ARG A 574 19.77 -22.05 -4.45
N VAL A 575 19.22 -21.41 -5.50
CA VAL A 575 19.91 -21.26 -6.79
C VAL A 575 21.17 -20.41 -6.64
N VAL A 576 21.10 -19.29 -5.93
CA VAL A 576 22.27 -18.43 -5.67
C VAL A 576 23.35 -19.20 -4.91
N VAL A 577 22.99 -19.94 -3.85
CA VAL A 577 23.96 -20.74 -3.09
C VAL A 577 24.58 -21.84 -3.95
N LEU A 578 23.78 -22.53 -4.78
CA LEU A 578 24.29 -23.54 -5.70
C LEU A 578 25.29 -22.95 -6.72
N ILE A 579 24.95 -21.81 -7.30
CA ILE A 579 25.84 -21.07 -8.24
C ILE A 579 27.13 -20.67 -7.51
N THR A 580 27.05 -20.18 -6.28
CA THR A 580 28.20 -19.80 -5.47
C THR A 580 29.13 -20.96 -5.21
N LEU A 581 28.59 -22.13 -4.82
CA LEU A 581 29.37 -23.34 -4.59
C LEU A 581 30.02 -23.88 -5.89
N LEU A 582 29.26 -23.82 -7.00
CA LEU A 582 29.78 -24.22 -8.30
C LEU A 582 30.91 -23.29 -8.74
N ALA A 583 30.73 -21.98 -8.58
CA ALA A 583 31.72 -20.97 -8.93
C ALA A 583 33.00 -21.14 -8.07
N LEU A 584 32.87 -21.39 -6.76
CA LEU A 584 34.00 -21.75 -5.90
C LEU A 584 34.71 -23.01 -6.39
N GLY A 585 33.98 -24.07 -6.76
CA GLY A 585 34.54 -25.27 -7.32
C GLY A 585 35.32 -25.03 -8.61
N ILE A 586 34.78 -24.20 -9.52
CA ILE A 586 35.46 -23.82 -10.76
C ILE A 586 36.75 -23.07 -10.46
N THR A 587 36.72 -22.07 -9.55
CA THR A 587 37.92 -21.25 -9.22
C THR A 587 39.02 -22.08 -8.55
N LEU A 588 38.69 -23.14 -7.81
CA LEU A 588 39.68 -23.97 -7.13
C LEU A 588 40.24 -25.11 -8.01
N TYR A 589 39.40 -25.73 -8.87
CA TYR A 589 39.75 -26.99 -9.52
C TYR A 589 39.90 -26.92 -11.04
N VAL A 590 39.51 -25.81 -11.70
CA VAL A 590 39.73 -25.63 -13.13
C VAL A 590 41.06 -24.89 -13.35
N PRO A 591 42.13 -25.55 -13.87
CA PRO A 591 43.49 -25.00 -13.83
C PRO A 591 43.68 -23.62 -14.48
N PRO A 592 43.04 -23.27 -15.62
CA PRO A 592 43.16 -21.94 -16.18
C PRO A 592 42.57 -20.84 -15.26
N VAL A 593 41.44 -21.18 -14.61
CA VAL A 593 40.73 -20.26 -13.69
C VAL A 593 41.49 -20.12 -12.38
N ALA A 594 41.92 -21.23 -11.79
CA ALA A 594 42.71 -21.24 -10.57
C ALA A 594 43.99 -20.40 -10.70
N ARG A 595 44.68 -20.47 -11.84
CA ARG A 595 45.84 -19.60 -12.15
C ARG A 595 45.51 -18.12 -12.26
N LEU A 596 44.31 -17.79 -12.82
CA LEU A 596 43.89 -16.40 -12.93
C LEU A 596 43.62 -15.77 -11.54
N PHE A 597 43.19 -16.59 -10.58
CA PHE A 597 42.95 -16.18 -9.20
C PHE A 597 44.12 -16.46 -8.26
N ASP A 598 45.28 -16.92 -8.76
CA ASP A 598 46.42 -17.34 -7.93
C ASP A 598 45.99 -18.28 -6.80
N LEU A 599 45.18 -19.30 -7.09
CA LEU A 599 44.64 -20.27 -6.14
C LEU A 599 45.26 -21.65 -6.39
N ALA A 600 45.47 -22.41 -5.32
CA ALA A 600 45.85 -23.82 -5.36
C ALA A 600 44.66 -24.69 -5.02
N PRO A 601 44.51 -25.88 -5.62
CA PRO A 601 43.43 -26.82 -5.30
C PRO A 601 43.56 -27.28 -3.83
N LEU A 602 42.41 -27.28 -3.14
CA LEU A 602 42.32 -27.75 -1.76
C LEU A 602 41.90 -29.24 -1.72
N THR A 603 42.43 -29.99 -0.77
CA THR A 603 41.90 -31.31 -0.46
C THR A 603 40.50 -31.21 0.17
N LEU A 604 39.73 -32.31 0.13
CA LEU A 604 38.41 -32.36 0.73
C LEU A 604 38.43 -32.02 2.23
N GLY A 605 39.48 -32.46 2.96
CA GLY A 605 39.66 -32.13 4.38
C GLY A 605 39.91 -30.64 4.63
N GLN A 606 40.69 -29.97 3.76
CA GLN A 606 40.91 -28.52 3.82
C GLN A 606 39.66 -27.75 3.47
N LEU A 607 38.88 -28.18 2.49
CA LEU A 607 37.60 -27.58 2.14
C LEU A 607 36.57 -27.75 3.27
N ALA A 608 36.54 -28.94 3.92
CA ALA A 608 35.72 -29.15 5.10
C ALA A 608 36.13 -28.26 6.27
N LEU A 609 37.44 -28.07 6.50
CA LEU A 609 37.95 -27.13 7.50
C LEU A 609 37.51 -25.71 7.24
N ALA A 610 37.62 -25.26 5.98
CA ALA A 610 37.15 -23.94 5.58
C ALA A 610 35.63 -23.76 5.83
N ALA A 611 34.84 -24.77 5.51
CA ALA A 611 33.38 -24.78 5.76
C ALA A 611 33.07 -24.74 7.26
N VAL A 612 33.73 -25.56 8.08
CA VAL A 612 33.52 -25.55 9.54
C VAL A 612 33.86 -24.22 10.16
N ILE A 613 35.01 -23.64 9.82
CA ILE A 613 35.40 -22.30 10.33
C ILE A 613 34.42 -21.22 9.85
N GLY A 614 34.05 -21.23 8.57
CA GLY A 614 33.13 -20.29 7.98
C GLY A 614 31.75 -20.31 8.66
N PHE A 615 31.14 -21.49 8.78
CA PHE A 615 29.82 -21.62 9.42
C PHE A 615 29.89 -21.37 10.93
N ALA A 616 30.94 -21.78 11.64
CA ALA A 616 31.12 -21.53 13.06
C ALA A 616 31.19 -20.00 13.35
N SER A 617 31.83 -19.22 12.46
CA SER A 617 31.97 -17.76 12.61
C SER A 617 30.64 -17.02 12.57
N VAL A 618 29.58 -17.61 12.03
CA VAL A 618 28.22 -16.99 11.97
C VAL A 618 27.22 -17.65 12.90
N ALA A 619 27.44 -18.89 13.35
CA ALA A 619 26.50 -19.69 14.13
C ALA A 619 26.16 -19.08 15.51
N TRP A 620 27.08 -18.30 16.11
CA TRP A 620 26.85 -17.62 17.38
C TRP A 620 25.61 -16.69 17.33
N PHE A 621 25.28 -16.14 16.17
CA PHE A 621 24.13 -15.25 16.03
C PHE A 621 22.79 -15.98 16.19
N GLU A 622 22.72 -17.27 15.89
CA GLU A 622 21.54 -18.10 16.20
C GLU A 622 21.34 -18.23 17.72
N VAL A 623 22.43 -18.35 18.48
CA VAL A 623 22.38 -18.36 19.95
C VAL A 623 21.86 -17.01 20.47
N TYR A 624 22.37 -15.91 19.91
CA TYR A 624 21.88 -14.56 20.23
C TYR A 624 20.37 -14.41 19.97
N LYS A 625 19.89 -14.86 18.80
CA LYS A 625 18.46 -14.85 18.46
C LYS A 625 17.63 -15.70 19.43
N TRP A 626 18.14 -16.85 19.84
CA TRP A 626 17.47 -17.75 20.79
C TRP A 626 17.33 -17.11 22.17
N VAL A 627 18.39 -16.50 22.71
CA VAL A 627 18.37 -15.78 23.99
C VAL A 627 17.36 -14.64 23.95
N LYS A 628 17.39 -13.83 22.88
CA LYS A 628 16.47 -12.69 22.70
C LYS A 628 15.01 -13.12 22.65
N ARG A 629 14.70 -14.25 22.00
CA ARG A 629 13.32 -14.80 21.97
C ARG A 629 12.84 -15.24 23.34
N ARG A 630 13.68 -15.92 24.12
CA ARG A 630 13.34 -16.32 25.49
C ARG A 630 13.06 -15.13 26.40
N ALA A 631 13.87 -14.09 26.29
CA ALA A 631 13.67 -12.86 27.06
C ALA A 631 12.35 -12.15 26.71
N ARG A 632 11.93 -12.16 25.44
CA ARG A 632 10.64 -11.59 25.03
C ARG A 632 9.44 -12.37 25.56
N VAL A 633 9.49 -13.71 25.49
CA VAL A 633 8.42 -14.58 26.02
C VAL A 633 8.28 -14.39 27.54
N ALA A 634 9.37 -14.27 28.27
CA ALA A 634 9.33 -13.98 29.70
C ALA A 634 8.68 -12.62 30.02
N ALA A 635 9.02 -11.57 29.23
CA ALA A 635 8.47 -10.22 29.42
C ALA A 635 6.98 -10.08 29.01
N THR A 636 6.39 -11.04 28.31
CA THR A 636 4.95 -11.07 27.98
C THR A 636 4.15 -11.98 28.90
N ALA A 637 4.80 -12.72 29.78
CA ALA A 637 4.18 -13.62 30.77
C ALA A 637 4.04 -12.96 32.17
N ASP A 638 4.73 -11.86 32.42
CA ASP A 638 4.58 -10.95 33.55
C ASP A 638 3.63 -9.78 33.16
#